data_e09a9328e240a0af0cafaca836badea6
#
_entry.id   e09a9328e240a0af0cafaca836badea6
#
_cell.length_a   1.000
_cell.length_b   1.000
_cell.length_c   1.000
_cell.angle_alpha   90.00
_cell.angle_beta   90.00
_cell.angle_gamma   90.00
#
_symmetry.space_group_name_H-M   'P 1'
#
loop_
_entity.id
_entity.type
_entity.pdbx_description
1 polymer ?
#
loop_
_entity_poly.entity_id
_entity_poly.type
_entity_poly.pdbx_seq_one_letter_code
_entity_poly.pdbx_strand_id
1 'polypeptide(L)'
;MEKSAKRDREETKERNVFCSEKFRERIEKHFQKECLDFPMIMQEIEAKISRLLLTSMEHQSKVEPENLRCALQYLYSNMPLSDRVSYPFETYLDYAIRGVYLRENRNYVQALPEELFFPYVLFHRVNEEEILPCRSLFGDQIELWLKEGMEALFQEVKEDFALEQRAKNSRNKALDKTLDEALDSTLDKALDSTLDKALKITPKLIKEINYWCSREGTYQSTDNRTLSALMFYTRGYGRCGEESVFAVNAMRSMGIPCRQVYAPRWAHCEDNHAWIEVFVEGNWQFLGACEPLEHLNIGWFNAAASRAILIHSRYFGEDIFDSFLKSESMDEHSVVSEEGKNDSKNYEKIENKSFPKEEILGKEGIVTELNQISRYAESKEIAIHVLDSKGYPVPNAMVSLLLLNTGEFYPIARLKSDAEGRVFFHTGLGTVLLEVQHEKGKASELIDTREGDSFSLHLSGERKEEEWRDLDFFAPMDSEKNPNTETEEEKARGKKRLSLCKLALRQKIKAYQNPAIVSFLQHSDREMREEFLHVLSEKDLSDVSLEVLEESYFEDGHFKGDMQVGSLETIPESTEYLKKLVFPYLMNPRVDEEILRPYRNIVLMSFSHQDKELFQKEPKEIQKWIQKEIESHPNKERRSIITPPAACLIGRVGSSLSQAILFVAIARSLGIPARLRKSDKAMEYWDKTRSRFVPVLEEERESCKILFRKNTEESLQYGQHWTVAREIAGEYKTLDLRNQVFCQSSLEISAVPGKYKIITENRLPNGNIQGADYVFSLKERERKEIEVYYREAELKDMLERLLLPNFTLEKEDGTRENSLFLLQKTEYPKDNLVGRGKRAIFFWLEPGAEPTEHILNEILEQKERFSLISERMNFVIRDLKEVKDPLFQKVRQALTKCNLYFDTENQDEFLARRMYVEPGSYPFILFTEEDKEQVYGIYAVSGYQVGTGDMLLRIMEE
;
A
#
# COMPACT_ATOMS: atom_id res chain seq x y z
N MET A 1 -39.02 -34.73 -29.29
CA MET A 1 -37.80 -35.00 -28.50
C MET A 1 -36.52 -34.56 -29.23
N GLU A 2 -36.29 -34.92 -30.50
CA GLU A 2 -35.04 -34.49 -31.22
C GLU A 2 -34.93 -32.95 -31.43
N LYS A 3 -36.04 -32.25 -31.65
CA LYS A 3 -36.04 -30.78 -31.82
C LYS A 3 -35.81 -30.04 -30.47
N SER A 4 -36.21 -30.63 -29.35
CA SER A 4 -35.93 -30.12 -28.02
C SER A 4 -34.46 -30.30 -27.65
N ALA A 5 -33.92 -31.51 -27.88
CA ALA A 5 -32.51 -31.81 -27.62
C ALA A 5 -31.55 -31.03 -28.55
N LYS A 6 -31.97 -30.63 -29.74
CA LYS A 6 -31.17 -29.76 -30.62
C LYS A 6 -31.22 -28.31 -30.18
N ARG A 7 -32.34 -27.85 -29.69
CA ARG A 7 -32.51 -26.50 -29.12
C ARG A 7 -31.76 -26.37 -27.79
N ASP A 8 -31.82 -27.39 -26.92
CA ASP A 8 -31.06 -27.46 -25.69
C ASP A 8 -29.54 -27.54 -25.93
N ARG A 9 -29.10 -28.19 -27.05
CA ARG A 9 -27.69 -28.20 -27.46
C ARG A 9 -27.24 -26.91 -28.13
N GLU A 10 -28.09 -26.20 -28.83
CA GLU A 10 -27.82 -24.88 -29.40
C GLU A 10 -27.83 -23.80 -28.29
N GLU A 11 -28.78 -23.82 -27.34
CA GLU A 11 -28.79 -22.96 -26.17
C GLU A 11 -27.64 -23.24 -25.21
N THR A 12 -27.14 -24.50 -25.14
CA THR A 12 -25.96 -24.83 -24.34
C THR A 12 -24.64 -24.37 -25.02
N LYS A 13 -24.61 -24.34 -26.36
CA LYS A 13 -23.48 -23.82 -27.11
C LYS A 13 -23.37 -22.29 -27.06
N GLU A 14 -24.49 -21.57 -27.00
CA GLU A 14 -24.47 -20.11 -26.82
C GLU A 14 -24.07 -19.71 -25.40
N ARG A 15 -24.15 -20.60 -24.41
CA ARG A 15 -23.80 -20.32 -22.99
C ARG A 15 -22.32 -20.49 -22.64
N ASN A 16 -21.49 -21.08 -23.49
CA ASN A 16 -20.08 -21.39 -23.23
C ASN A 16 -19.10 -20.53 -24.04
N VAL A 17 -19.38 -19.24 -24.20
CA VAL A 17 -18.47 -18.32 -24.91
C VAL A 17 -17.49 -17.69 -23.90
N PHE A 18 -16.20 -17.95 -24.05
CA PHE A 18 -15.12 -17.35 -23.25
C PHE A 18 -15.15 -15.83 -23.30
N CYS A 19 -15.30 -15.27 -24.51
CA CYS A 19 -15.54 -13.85 -24.75
C CYS A 19 -16.30 -13.69 -26.08
N SER A 20 -16.94 -12.52 -26.30
CA SER A 20 -17.62 -12.19 -27.54
C SER A 20 -16.63 -12.14 -28.71
N GLU A 21 -17.10 -12.44 -29.93
CA GLU A 21 -16.29 -12.37 -31.15
C GLU A 21 -15.68 -10.97 -31.33
N LYS A 22 -16.49 -9.94 -31.14
CA LYS A 22 -16.05 -8.53 -31.20
C LYS A 22 -14.92 -8.22 -30.21
N PHE A 23 -14.98 -8.75 -28.99
CA PHE A 23 -13.93 -8.52 -28.00
C PHE A 23 -12.65 -9.28 -28.31
N ARG A 24 -12.78 -10.53 -28.82
CA ARG A 24 -11.65 -11.34 -29.32
C ARG A 24 -10.91 -10.64 -30.47
N GLU A 25 -11.64 -10.11 -31.46
CA GLU A 25 -11.04 -9.34 -32.56
C GLU A 25 -10.29 -8.10 -32.07
N ARG A 26 -10.79 -7.43 -31.02
CA ARG A 26 -10.10 -6.28 -30.40
C ARG A 26 -8.80 -6.70 -29.72
N ILE A 27 -8.81 -7.78 -28.96
CA ILE A 27 -7.60 -8.33 -28.31
C ILE A 27 -6.56 -8.67 -29.39
N GLU A 28 -6.96 -9.38 -30.41
CA GLU A 28 -6.07 -9.79 -31.51
C GLU A 28 -5.47 -8.58 -32.23
N LYS A 29 -6.29 -7.58 -32.57
CA LYS A 29 -5.84 -6.34 -33.20
C LYS A 29 -4.84 -5.58 -32.30
N HIS A 30 -5.12 -5.51 -31.01
CA HIS A 30 -4.21 -4.85 -30.06
C HIS A 30 -2.89 -5.61 -29.93
N PHE A 31 -2.94 -6.94 -29.83
CA PHE A 31 -1.74 -7.76 -29.81
C PHE A 31 -0.90 -7.62 -31.09
N GLN A 32 -1.53 -7.56 -32.27
CA GLN A 32 -0.85 -7.31 -33.54
C GLN A 32 -0.17 -5.93 -33.58
N LYS A 33 -0.80 -4.89 -33.02
CA LYS A 33 -0.18 -3.56 -32.89
C LYS A 33 1.08 -3.64 -32.04
N GLU A 34 1.03 -4.29 -30.88
CA GLU A 34 2.20 -4.49 -30.02
C GLU A 34 3.33 -5.28 -30.71
N CYS A 35 2.95 -6.28 -31.59
CA CYS A 35 3.93 -6.99 -32.42
C CYS A 35 4.65 -6.08 -33.42
N LEU A 36 3.99 -5.02 -33.90
CA LEU A 36 4.61 -4.03 -34.76
C LEU A 36 5.50 -3.04 -33.98
N ASP A 37 5.06 -2.63 -32.81
CA ASP A 37 5.76 -1.66 -31.96
C ASP A 37 7.01 -2.29 -31.31
N PHE A 38 6.95 -3.57 -30.93
CA PHE A 38 8.05 -4.30 -30.26
C PHE A 38 8.36 -5.67 -30.93
N PRO A 39 8.79 -5.70 -32.21
CA PRO A 39 8.83 -6.92 -33.01
C PRO A 39 9.76 -8.01 -32.46
N MET A 40 10.90 -7.65 -31.88
CA MET A 40 11.86 -8.64 -31.36
C MET A 40 11.31 -9.44 -30.17
N ILE A 41 10.61 -8.76 -29.24
CA ILE A 41 10.04 -9.38 -28.03
C ILE A 41 8.77 -10.14 -28.39
N MET A 42 7.87 -9.50 -29.14
CA MET A 42 6.53 -10.04 -29.38
C MET A 42 6.52 -11.22 -30.36
N GLN A 43 7.47 -11.31 -31.31
CA GLN A 43 7.63 -12.48 -32.18
C GLN A 43 8.05 -13.73 -31.41
N GLU A 44 8.93 -13.58 -30.40
CA GLU A 44 9.29 -14.70 -29.52
C GLU A 44 8.09 -15.18 -28.71
N ILE A 45 7.28 -14.24 -28.18
CA ILE A 45 6.07 -14.55 -27.43
C ILE A 45 5.06 -15.31 -28.31
N GLU A 46 4.78 -14.81 -29.54
CA GLU A 46 3.88 -15.48 -30.48
C GLU A 46 4.36 -16.90 -30.84
N ALA A 47 5.67 -17.09 -31.02
CA ALA A 47 6.24 -18.41 -31.25
C ALA A 47 6.03 -19.35 -30.06
N LYS A 48 6.16 -18.86 -28.83
CA LYS A 48 5.89 -19.64 -27.60
C LYS A 48 4.42 -20.01 -27.48
N ILE A 49 3.51 -19.07 -27.72
CA ILE A 49 2.06 -19.31 -27.74
C ILE A 49 1.70 -20.39 -28.78
N SER A 50 2.21 -20.24 -29.99
CA SER A 50 1.93 -21.19 -31.09
C SER A 50 2.47 -22.59 -30.78
N ARG A 51 3.67 -22.72 -30.20
CA ARG A 51 4.24 -24.01 -29.78
C ARG A 51 3.41 -24.66 -28.68
N LEU A 52 3.00 -23.90 -27.68
CA LEU A 52 2.16 -24.38 -26.58
C LEU A 52 0.84 -24.97 -27.12
N LEU A 53 0.17 -24.27 -28.04
CA LEU A 53 -1.11 -24.72 -28.57
C LEU A 53 -0.97 -26.02 -29.36
N LEU A 54 0.10 -26.21 -30.13
CA LEU A 54 0.38 -27.48 -30.84
C LEU A 54 0.55 -28.64 -29.86
N THR A 55 1.31 -28.46 -28.77
CA THR A 55 1.52 -29.51 -27.75
C THR A 55 0.26 -29.77 -26.92
N SER A 56 -0.56 -28.75 -26.65
CA SER A 56 -1.83 -28.89 -25.91
C SER A 56 -2.88 -29.67 -26.69
N MET A 57 -2.90 -29.57 -27.99
CA MET A 57 -3.80 -30.36 -28.85
C MET A 57 -3.44 -31.87 -28.83
N GLU A 58 -2.16 -32.21 -28.58
CA GLU A 58 -1.71 -33.60 -28.47
C GLU A 58 -2.02 -34.26 -27.10
N HIS A 59 -2.17 -33.45 -26.03
CA HIS A 59 -2.21 -33.92 -24.62
C HIS A 59 -3.53 -33.66 -23.88
N GLN A 60 -4.68 -33.47 -24.51
CA GLN A 60 -6.01 -33.23 -23.90
C GLN A 60 -5.91 -32.24 -22.68
N SER A 61 -5.60 -30.98 -22.94
CA SER A 61 -5.57 -29.96 -21.90
C SER A 61 -6.98 -29.73 -21.33
N LYS A 62 -7.06 -29.37 -20.04
CA LYS A 62 -8.33 -29.05 -19.36
C LYS A 62 -8.99 -27.75 -19.83
N VAL A 63 -8.40 -27.03 -20.78
CA VAL A 63 -8.85 -25.71 -21.29
C VAL A 63 -8.80 -25.68 -22.81
N GLU A 64 -9.71 -24.92 -23.43
CA GLU A 64 -9.77 -24.76 -24.87
C GLU A 64 -8.59 -23.95 -25.41
N PRO A 65 -7.80 -24.47 -26.38
CA PRO A 65 -6.59 -23.82 -26.90
C PRO A 65 -6.82 -22.39 -27.40
N GLU A 66 -7.91 -22.13 -28.13
CA GLU A 66 -8.23 -20.80 -28.66
C GLU A 66 -8.56 -19.78 -27.55
N ASN A 67 -9.17 -20.23 -26.45
CA ASN A 67 -9.43 -19.38 -25.29
C ASN A 67 -8.13 -19.06 -24.54
N LEU A 68 -7.22 -20.05 -24.45
CA LEU A 68 -5.89 -19.87 -23.88
C LEU A 68 -5.05 -18.88 -24.71
N ARG A 69 -5.10 -18.97 -26.06
CA ARG A 69 -4.49 -17.99 -26.95
C ARG A 69 -5.01 -16.58 -26.66
N CYS A 70 -6.31 -16.42 -26.66
CA CYS A 70 -6.96 -15.13 -26.40
C CYS A 70 -6.56 -14.54 -25.02
N ALA A 71 -6.52 -15.37 -23.98
CA ALA A 71 -6.10 -14.94 -22.64
C ALA A 71 -4.64 -14.47 -22.62
N LEU A 72 -3.72 -15.23 -23.24
CA LEU A 72 -2.30 -14.85 -23.32
C LEU A 72 -2.10 -13.58 -24.15
N GLN A 73 -2.77 -13.45 -25.28
CA GLN A 73 -2.72 -12.22 -26.10
C GLN A 73 -3.21 -11.00 -25.31
N TYR A 74 -4.30 -11.15 -24.54
CA TYR A 74 -4.77 -10.08 -23.66
C TYR A 74 -3.73 -9.69 -22.61
N LEU A 75 -3.13 -10.66 -21.93
CA LEU A 75 -2.10 -10.38 -20.90
C LEU A 75 -0.92 -9.62 -21.51
N TYR A 76 -0.34 -10.14 -22.58
CA TYR A 76 0.86 -9.56 -23.20
C TYR A 76 0.63 -8.20 -23.87
N SER A 77 -0.57 -7.90 -24.36
CA SER A 77 -0.87 -6.59 -24.93
C SER A 77 -1.17 -5.50 -23.89
N ASN A 78 -1.56 -5.88 -22.68
CA ASN A 78 -1.96 -4.93 -21.64
C ASN A 78 -0.98 -4.83 -20.45
N MET A 79 0.16 -5.53 -20.49
CA MET A 79 1.17 -5.46 -19.42
C MET A 79 2.22 -4.39 -19.68
N PRO A 80 2.88 -3.87 -18.64
CA PRO A 80 4.07 -3.02 -18.79
C PRO A 80 5.16 -3.69 -19.64
N LEU A 81 5.89 -2.92 -20.41
CA LEU A 81 6.97 -3.47 -21.26
C LEU A 81 8.04 -4.20 -20.43
N SER A 82 8.35 -3.67 -19.24
CA SER A 82 9.24 -4.33 -18.29
C SER A 82 8.81 -5.75 -17.93
N ASP A 83 7.52 -6.01 -17.81
CA ASP A 83 6.99 -7.33 -17.46
C ASP A 83 7.24 -8.35 -18.55
N ARG A 84 7.14 -7.95 -19.82
CA ARG A 84 7.35 -8.85 -20.98
C ARG A 84 8.73 -9.49 -21.01
N VAL A 85 9.72 -8.79 -20.45
CA VAL A 85 11.14 -9.20 -20.48
C VAL A 85 11.67 -9.62 -19.11
N SER A 86 10.99 -9.26 -18.02
CA SER A 86 11.45 -9.57 -16.65
C SER A 86 11.06 -10.96 -16.19
N TYR A 87 9.96 -11.51 -16.71
CA TYR A 87 9.39 -12.75 -16.19
C TYR A 87 9.29 -13.82 -17.29
N PRO A 88 9.47 -15.11 -16.93
CA PRO A 88 9.34 -16.21 -17.89
C PRO A 88 7.89 -16.37 -18.33
N PHE A 89 7.70 -16.91 -19.54
CA PHE A 89 6.41 -17.15 -20.16
C PHE A 89 5.47 -18.01 -19.29
N GLU A 90 6.03 -18.98 -18.58
CA GLU A 90 5.34 -19.92 -17.69
C GLU A 90 4.63 -19.19 -16.54
N THR A 91 5.15 -18.04 -16.12
CA THR A 91 4.48 -17.19 -15.13
C THR A 91 3.10 -16.75 -15.64
N TYR A 92 3.03 -16.19 -16.81
CA TYR A 92 1.76 -15.71 -17.39
C TYR A 92 0.84 -16.84 -17.82
N LEU A 93 1.43 -18.00 -18.17
CA LEU A 93 0.69 -19.20 -18.50
C LEU A 93 -0.14 -19.69 -17.29
N ASP A 94 0.36 -19.63 -16.07
CA ASP A 94 -0.40 -19.97 -14.84
C ASP A 94 -1.67 -19.10 -14.70
N TYR A 95 -1.52 -17.78 -14.89
CA TYR A 95 -2.64 -16.84 -14.83
C TYR A 95 -3.67 -17.11 -15.94
N ALA A 96 -3.21 -17.36 -17.16
CA ALA A 96 -4.07 -17.64 -18.31
C ALA A 96 -4.83 -18.97 -18.13
N ILE A 97 -4.15 -20.05 -17.75
CA ILE A 97 -4.78 -21.38 -17.54
C ILE A 97 -5.85 -21.27 -16.45
N ARG A 98 -5.54 -20.70 -15.29
CA ARG A 98 -6.52 -20.58 -14.20
C ARG A 98 -7.71 -19.71 -14.60
N GLY A 99 -7.47 -18.58 -15.28
CA GLY A 99 -8.54 -17.70 -15.77
C GLY A 99 -9.47 -18.38 -16.78
N VAL A 100 -8.90 -19.06 -17.77
CA VAL A 100 -9.68 -19.82 -18.79
C VAL A 100 -10.45 -20.95 -18.10
N TYR A 101 -9.81 -21.74 -17.26
CA TYR A 101 -10.47 -22.81 -16.51
C TYR A 101 -11.70 -22.29 -15.74
N LEU A 102 -11.56 -21.19 -15.01
CA LEU A 102 -12.67 -20.58 -14.25
C LEU A 102 -13.80 -20.12 -15.18
N ARG A 103 -13.47 -19.48 -16.30
CA ARG A 103 -14.45 -18.96 -17.27
C ARG A 103 -15.21 -20.09 -17.96
N GLU A 104 -14.56 -21.22 -18.22
CA GLU A 104 -15.18 -22.39 -18.89
C GLU A 104 -15.98 -23.26 -17.92
N ASN A 105 -15.60 -23.34 -16.63
CA ASN A 105 -16.13 -24.34 -15.71
C ASN A 105 -16.94 -23.78 -14.53
N ARG A 106 -16.98 -22.46 -14.32
CA ARG A 106 -17.72 -21.85 -13.21
C ARG A 106 -18.84 -20.94 -13.73
N ASN A 107 -20.11 -21.31 -13.55
CA ASN A 107 -21.27 -20.57 -14.04
C ASN A 107 -21.27 -19.08 -13.61
N TYR A 108 -20.85 -18.78 -12.38
CA TYR A 108 -20.80 -17.40 -11.90
C TYR A 108 -19.71 -16.57 -12.57
N VAL A 109 -18.61 -17.21 -13.05
CA VAL A 109 -17.56 -16.53 -13.81
C VAL A 109 -17.99 -16.34 -15.26
N GLN A 110 -18.72 -17.30 -15.83
CA GLN A 110 -19.33 -17.19 -17.17
C GLN A 110 -20.29 -16.00 -17.26
N ALA A 111 -21.01 -15.73 -16.19
CA ALA A 111 -21.97 -14.62 -16.12
C ALA A 111 -21.32 -13.23 -15.96
N LEU A 112 -20.00 -13.15 -15.69
CA LEU A 112 -19.32 -11.86 -15.55
C LEU A 112 -19.22 -11.14 -16.89
N PRO A 113 -19.44 -9.82 -16.95
CA PRO A 113 -19.10 -9.00 -18.10
C PRO A 113 -17.60 -9.08 -18.42
N GLU A 114 -17.23 -8.89 -19.67
CA GLU A 114 -15.83 -8.90 -20.13
C GLU A 114 -15.01 -7.83 -19.39
N GLU A 115 -15.61 -6.69 -19.15
CA GLU A 115 -15.04 -5.52 -18.45
C GLU A 115 -14.68 -5.80 -16.98
N LEU A 116 -15.29 -6.82 -16.38
CA LEU A 116 -14.95 -7.28 -15.03
C LEU A 116 -14.00 -8.48 -15.07
N PHE A 117 -14.24 -9.42 -15.99
CA PHE A 117 -13.46 -10.65 -16.06
C PHE A 117 -12.01 -10.39 -16.46
N PHE A 118 -11.77 -9.73 -17.59
CA PHE A 118 -10.42 -9.58 -18.12
C PHE A 118 -9.49 -8.76 -17.20
N PRO A 119 -9.87 -7.56 -16.74
CA PRO A 119 -8.98 -6.76 -15.90
C PRO A 119 -8.93 -7.18 -14.43
N TYR A 120 -10.05 -7.70 -13.89
CA TYR A 120 -10.17 -7.90 -12.44
C TYR A 120 -10.23 -9.37 -12.00
N VAL A 121 -10.19 -10.32 -12.94
CA VAL A 121 -10.04 -11.76 -12.67
C VAL A 121 -8.83 -12.32 -13.41
N LEU A 122 -8.74 -12.15 -14.72
CA LEU A 122 -7.69 -12.74 -15.55
C LEU A 122 -6.34 -12.04 -15.38
N PHE A 123 -6.32 -10.69 -15.38
CA PHE A 123 -5.08 -9.91 -15.41
C PHE A 123 -4.18 -10.20 -14.20
N HIS A 124 -2.88 -10.33 -14.46
CA HIS A 124 -1.89 -10.80 -13.48
C HIS A 124 -1.52 -9.74 -12.46
N ARG A 125 -1.33 -8.48 -12.90
CA ARG A 125 -0.80 -7.40 -12.07
C ARG A 125 -1.90 -6.75 -11.22
N VAL A 126 -1.55 -6.37 -10.03
CA VAL A 126 -2.40 -5.65 -9.07
C VAL A 126 -1.89 -4.24 -8.86
N ASN A 127 -0.57 -4.09 -8.63
CA ASN A 127 0.11 -2.82 -8.39
C ASN A 127 1.57 -2.88 -8.93
N GLU A 128 2.57 -2.71 -8.06
CA GLU A 128 4.01 -2.65 -8.38
C GLU A 128 4.78 -3.88 -7.89
N GLU A 129 4.05 -4.94 -7.56
CA GLU A 129 4.59 -6.19 -7.03
C GLU A 129 5.46 -6.94 -8.03
N GLU A 130 6.33 -7.79 -7.51
CA GLU A 130 6.95 -8.84 -8.30
C GLU A 130 5.90 -9.87 -8.77
N ILE A 131 6.01 -10.35 -10.01
CA ILE A 131 5.05 -11.31 -10.58
C ILE A 131 5.64 -12.72 -10.54
N LEU A 132 5.00 -13.62 -9.79
CA LEU A 132 5.30 -15.04 -9.74
C LEU A 132 4.01 -15.86 -9.97
N PRO A 133 4.10 -17.10 -10.51
CA PRO A 133 2.95 -17.94 -10.73
C PRO A 133 2.31 -18.32 -9.39
N CYS A 134 1.02 -18.01 -9.19
CA CYS A 134 0.34 -18.25 -7.91
C CYS A 134 -1.14 -18.62 -8.05
N ARG A 135 -1.77 -18.35 -9.21
CA ARG A 135 -3.23 -18.44 -9.35
C ARG A 135 -3.75 -19.87 -9.24
N SER A 136 -3.09 -20.83 -9.87
CA SER A 136 -3.45 -22.24 -9.76
C SER A 136 -3.27 -22.74 -8.34
N LEU A 137 -2.11 -22.46 -7.74
CA LEU A 137 -1.82 -22.85 -6.34
C LEU A 137 -2.87 -22.28 -5.37
N PHE A 138 -3.15 -20.99 -5.42
CA PHE A 138 -4.11 -20.37 -4.50
C PHE A 138 -5.52 -20.92 -4.69
N GLY A 139 -5.94 -21.10 -5.94
CA GLY A 139 -7.24 -21.68 -6.24
C GLY A 139 -7.40 -23.08 -5.65
N ASP A 140 -6.41 -23.94 -5.83
CA ASP A 140 -6.44 -25.32 -5.30
C ASP A 140 -6.44 -25.35 -3.76
N GLN A 141 -5.63 -24.47 -3.11
CA GLN A 141 -5.57 -24.38 -1.65
C GLN A 141 -6.88 -23.83 -1.06
N ILE A 142 -7.49 -22.83 -1.71
CA ILE A 142 -8.77 -22.27 -1.24
C ILE A 142 -9.90 -23.28 -1.45
N GLU A 143 -9.94 -24.00 -2.57
CA GLU A 143 -10.92 -25.05 -2.80
C GLU A 143 -10.81 -26.16 -1.74
N LEU A 144 -9.60 -26.52 -1.35
CA LEU A 144 -9.36 -27.48 -0.25
C LEU A 144 -9.89 -26.92 1.08
N TRP A 145 -9.54 -25.67 1.43
CA TRP A 145 -10.03 -24.98 2.63
C TRP A 145 -11.56 -24.96 2.72
N LEU A 146 -12.23 -24.66 1.60
CA LEU A 146 -13.69 -24.62 1.55
C LEU A 146 -14.30 -26.03 1.71
N LYS A 147 -13.68 -27.06 1.14
CA LYS A 147 -14.10 -28.45 1.32
C LYS A 147 -13.99 -28.89 2.77
N GLU A 148 -12.85 -28.66 3.41
CA GLU A 148 -12.63 -28.98 4.84
C GLU A 148 -13.65 -28.29 5.75
N GLY A 149 -13.96 -27.01 5.49
CA GLY A 149 -14.99 -26.27 6.22
C GLY A 149 -16.40 -26.83 6.03
N MET A 150 -16.72 -27.30 4.83
CA MET A 150 -18.01 -27.96 4.54
C MET A 150 -18.08 -29.36 5.22
N GLU A 151 -17.00 -30.13 5.16
CA GLU A 151 -16.94 -31.45 5.80
C GLU A 151 -17.16 -31.33 7.31
N ALA A 152 -16.52 -30.34 7.97
CA ALA A 152 -16.72 -30.09 9.40
C ALA A 152 -18.18 -29.74 9.73
N LEU A 153 -18.82 -28.88 8.91
CA LEU A 153 -20.23 -28.54 9.07
C LEU A 153 -21.17 -29.74 8.86
N PHE A 154 -20.86 -30.57 7.86
CA PHE A 154 -21.62 -31.80 7.63
C PHE A 154 -21.45 -32.82 8.75
N GLN A 155 -20.26 -32.89 9.37
CA GLN A 155 -19.99 -33.75 10.49
C GLN A 155 -20.78 -33.35 11.75
N GLU A 156 -20.84 -32.02 12.03
CA GLU A 156 -21.70 -31.52 13.12
C GLU A 156 -23.18 -31.86 12.89
N VAL A 157 -23.70 -31.62 11.65
CA VAL A 157 -25.09 -31.98 11.30
C VAL A 157 -25.35 -33.50 11.42
N LYS A 158 -24.34 -34.34 11.09
CA LYS A 158 -24.40 -35.78 11.21
C LYS A 158 -24.47 -36.24 12.68
N GLU A 159 -23.66 -35.62 13.54
CA GLU A 159 -23.65 -35.87 14.98
C GLU A 159 -24.97 -35.47 15.64
N ASP A 160 -25.50 -34.28 15.29
CA ASP A 160 -26.79 -33.79 15.77
C ASP A 160 -27.93 -34.70 15.30
N PHE A 161 -27.91 -35.12 14.02
CA PHE A 161 -28.92 -36.06 13.50
C PHE A 161 -28.78 -37.45 14.13
N ALA A 162 -27.57 -37.93 14.35
CA ALA A 162 -27.30 -39.22 15.03
C ALA A 162 -27.75 -39.17 16.52
N LEU A 163 -27.55 -38.04 17.19
CA LEU A 163 -28.04 -37.80 18.55
C LEU A 163 -29.58 -37.78 18.61
N GLU A 164 -30.23 -37.11 17.66
CA GLU A 164 -31.70 -37.14 17.54
C GLU A 164 -32.26 -38.56 17.23
N GLN A 165 -31.59 -39.31 16.35
CA GLN A 165 -31.98 -40.70 16.03
C GLN A 165 -31.72 -41.65 17.18
N ARG A 166 -30.60 -41.50 17.92
CA ARG A 166 -30.32 -42.27 19.14
C ARG A 166 -31.32 -41.98 20.26
N ALA A 167 -31.76 -40.72 20.37
CA ALA A 167 -32.83 -40.35 21.28
C ALA A 167 -34.19 -40.92 20.88
N LYS A 168 -34.43 -41.13 19.60
CA LYS A 168 -35.70 -41.70 19.05
C LYS A 168 -35.71 -43.23 18.96
N ASN A 169 -34.56 -43.91 18.82
CA ASN A 169 -34.46 -45.35 18.54
C ASN A 169 -33.54 -46.09 19.56
N SER A 170 -34.06 -46.45 20.74
CA SER A 170 -33.32 -47.23 21.73
C SER A 170 -33.22 -48.74 21.41
N ARG A 171 -33.47 -49.22 20.17
CA ARG A 171 -33.68 -50.68 19.94
C ARG A 171 -33.04 -51.35 18.72
N ASN A 172 -32.15 -50.77 17.89
CA ASN A 172 -31.57 -51.58 16.79
C ASN A 172 -30.12 -51.20 16.43
N LYS A 173 -29.11 -51.93 16.88
CA LYS A 173 -27.68 -51.79 16.60
C LYS A 173 -27.24 -52.24 15.18
N ALA A 174 -28.08 -52.94 14.41
CA ALA A 174 -27.70 -53.43 13.09
C ALA A 174 -27.99 -52.44 11.94
N LEU A 175 -28.82 -51.42 12.18
CA LEU A 175 -29.19 -50.44 11.18
C LEU A 175 -28.18 -49.25 11.11
N ASP A 176 -27.39 -49.07 12.16
CA ASP A 176 -26.45 -47.94 12.28
C ASP A 176 -25.28 -48.06 11.28
N LYS A 177 -24.73 -49.25 11.07
CA LYS A 177 -23.51 -49.45 10.27
C LYS A 177 -23.75 -49.33 8.75
N THR A 178 -24.92 -49.79 8.28
CA THR A 178 -25.30 -49.66 6.86
C THR A 178 -25.78 -48.26 6.49
N LEU A 179 -26.26 -47.51 7.46
CA LEU A 179 -26.65 -46.11 7.26
C LEU A 179 -25.41 -45.21 7.17
N ASP A 180 -24.40 -45.45 7.99
CA ASP A 180 -23.13 -44.71 8.01
C ASP A 180 -22.33 -44.92 6.70
N GLU A 181 -22.21 -46.19 6.23
CA GLU A 181 -21.50 -46.49 4.97
C GLU A 181 -22.25 -45.96 3.71
N ALA A 182 -23.59 -45.95 3.74
CA ALA A 182 -24.41 -45.41 2.66
C ALA A 182 -24.39 -43.86 2.65
N LEU A 183 -24.32 -43.23 3.81
CA LEU A 183 -24.20 -41.77 3.94
C LEU A 183 -22.83 -41.27 3.47
N ASP A 184 -21.73 -41.95 3.81
CA ASP A 184 -20.37 -41.56 3.42
C ASP A 184 -20.18 -41.61 1.89
N SER A 185 -20.61 -42.68 1.23
CA SER A 185 -20.48 -42.83 -0.24
C SER A 185 -21.35 -41.85 -1.05
N THR A 186 -22.44 -41.34 -0.45
CA THR A 186 -23.34 -40.36 -1.07
C THR A 186 -22.89 -38.94 -0.77
N LEU A 187 -22.25 -38.73 0.35
CA LEU A 187 -21.73 -37.42 0.75
C LEU A 187 -20.55 -36.97 -0.13
N ASP A 188 -19.56 -37.85 -0.39
CA ASP A 188 -18.39 -37.52 -1.23
C ASP A 188 -18.81 -37.12 -2.66
N LYS A 189 -19.78 -37.84 -3.23
CA LYS A 189 -20.32 -37.50 -4.56
C LYS A 189 -21.23 -36.27 -4.54
N ALA A 190 -21.93 -36.01 -3.44
CA ALA A 190 -22.73 -34.82 -3.24
C ALA A 190 -21.85 -33.59 -2.96
N LEU A 191 -20.74 -33.76 -2.25
CA LEU A 191 -19.81 -32.66 -1.92
C LEU A 191 -19.23 -32.03 -3.18
N ASP A 192 -18.68 -32.82 -4.11
CA ASP A 192 -18.11 -32.31 -5.36
C ASP A 192 -19.16 -31.69 -6.28
N SER A 193 -20.34 -32.30 -6.40
CA SER A 193 -21.42 -31.73 -7.23
C SER A 193 -22.14 -30.55 -6.59
N THR A 194 -22.07 -30.42 -5.26
CA THR A 194 -22.73 -29.35 -4.49
C THR A 194 -21.82 -28.14 -4.40
N LEU A 195 -20.49 -28.33 -4.31
CA LEU A 195 -19.53 -27.23 -4.33
C LEU A 195 -19.64 -26.44 -5.64
N ASP A 196 -19.67 -27.08 -6.79
CA ASP A 196 -19.82 -26.44 -8.10
C ASP A 196 -21.17 -25.75 -8.32
N LYS A 197 -22.25 -26.25 -7.72
CA LYS A 197 -23.59 -25.64 -7.81
C LYS A 197 -23.84 -24.55 -6.76
N ALA A 198 -23.16 -24.64 -5.61
CA ALA A 198 -23.33 -23.72 -4.48
C ALA A 198 -22.39 -22.52 -4.54
N LEU A 199 -21.29 -22.60 -5.29
CA LEU A 199 -20.36 -21.50 -5.45
C LEU A 199 -21.03 -20.39 -6.29
N LYS A 200 -21.50 -19.37 -5.62
CA LYS A 200 -21.87 -18.06 -6.18
C LYS A 200 -20.99 -17.02 -5.52
N ILE A 201 -20.74 -15.93 -6.23
CA ILE A 201 -20.08 -14.79 -5.60
C ILE A 201 -21.05 -14.23 -4.55
N THR A 202 -20.75 -14.48 -3.30
CA THR A 202 -21.55 -14.03 -2.15
C THR A 202 -20.63 -13.42 -1.10
N PRO A 203 -21.13 -12.50 -0.26
CA PRO A 203 -20.34 -11.99 0.87
C PRO A 203 -19.78 -13.10 1.75
N LYS A 204 -20.52 -14.21 1.93
CA LYS A 204 -20.07 -15.38 2.69
C LYS A 204 -18.84 -16.05 2.07
N LEU A 205 -18.82 -16.28 0.75
CA LEU A 205 -17.66 -16.86 0.07
C LEU A 205 -16.44 -15.95 0.19
N ILE A 206 -16.63 -14.66 -0.01
CA ILE A 206 -15.56 -13.64 0.12
C ILE A 206 -14.97 -13.67 1.53
N LYS A 207 -15.81 -13.69 2.55
CA LYS A 207 -15.39 -13.79 3.95
C LYS A 207 -14.57 -15.07 4.21
N GLU A 208 -15.02 -16.23 3.72
CA GLU A 208 -14.30 -17.48 3.87
C GLU A 208 -12.91 -17.46 3.24
N ILE A 209 -12.80 -16.87 2.04
CA ILE A 209 -11.49 -16.67 1.38
C ILE A 209 -10.61 -15.73 2.22
N ASN A 210 -11.18 -14.66 2.79
CA ASN A 210 -10.42 -13.74 3.62
C ASN A 210 -9.97 -14.40 4.96
N TYR A 211 -10.73 -15.33 5.53
CA TYR A 211 -10.26 -16.18 6.63
C TYR A 211 -9.09 -17.06 6.22
N TRP A 212 -9.13 -17.65 5.02
CA TRP A 212 -7.97 -18.36 4.49
C TRP A 212 -6.77 -17.40 4.34
N CYS A 213 -6.97 -16.21 3.80
CA CYS A 213 -5.90 -15.20 3.71
C CYS A 213 -5.30 -14.87 5.07
N SER A 214 -6.13 -14.70 6.11
CA SER A 214 -5.65 -14.39 7.48
C SER A 214 -4.92 -15.55 8.18
N ARG A 215 -5.13 -16.79 7.72
CA ARG A 215 -4.36 -17.97 8.13
C ARG A 215 -3.00 -18.02 7.46
N GLU A 216 -2.89 -17.49 6.25
CA GLU A 216 -1.70 -17.57 5.42
C GLU A 216 -0.78 -16.34 5.51
N GLY A 217 -1.31 -15.18 5.93
CA GLY A 217 -0.53 -13.96 6.03
C GLY A 217 -1.07 -12.94 7.03
N THR A 218 -0.18 -12.02 7.46
CA THR A 218 -0.49 -10.92 8.39
C THR A 218 0.37 -9.70 8.12
N TYR A 219 -0.07 -8.55 8.64
CA TYR A 219 0.69 -7.31 8.58
C TYR A 219 1.99 -7.39 9.40
N GLN A 220 3.06 -6.89 8.80
CA GLN A 220 4.30 -6.52 9.48
C GLN A 220 5.00 -5.44 8.67
N SER A 221 5.45 -4.38 9.34
CA SER A 221 6.23 -3.33 8.69
C SER A 221 7.55 -3.88 8.14
N THR A 222 7.86 -3.53 6.90
CA THR A 222 9.11 -3.91 6.19
C THR A 222 9.57 -2.75 5.31
N ASP A 223 10.61 -2.93 4.47
CA ASP A 223 11.02 -1.93 3.49
C ASP A 223 9.95 -1.65 2.42
N ASN A 224 10.14 -0.62 1.61
CA ASN A 224 9.14 -0.14 0.63
C ASN A 224 8.90 -1.07 -0.56
N ARG A 225 9.76 -2.03 -0.81
CA ARG A 225 9.65 -2.97 -1.92
C ARG A 225 8.40 -3.87 -1.74
N THR A 226 7.59 -4.05 -2.78
CA THR A 226 6.41 -4.90 -2.74
C THR A 226 6.73 -6.33 -3.21
N LEU A 227 6.53 -7.31 -2.33
CA LEU A 227 6.70 -8.73 -2.64
C LEU A 227 5.63 -9.22 -3.61
N SER A 228 5.93 -10.32 -4.32
CA SER A 228 4.92 -11.08 -5.03
C SER A 228 3.90 -11.71 -4.07
N ALA A 229 2.69 -11.96 -4.57
CA ALA A 229 1.66 -12.66 -3.82
C ALA A 229 2.14 -14.05 -3.33
N LEU A 230 2.94 -14.76 -4.16
CA LEU A 230 3.48 -16.06 -3.80
C LEU A 230 4.51 -15.95 -2.66
N MET A 231 5.38 -14.96 -2.70
CA MET A 231 6.38 -14.77 -1.64
C MET A 231 5.74 -14.31 -0.34
N PHE A 232 4.73 -13.43 -0.40
CA PHE A 232 3.94 -13.08 0.77
C PHE A 232 3.25 -14.33 1.38
N TYR A 233 2.59 -15.15 0.55
CA TYR A 233 2.01 -16.42 0.98
C TYR A 233 3.05 -17.33 1.63
N THR A 234 4.21 -17.48 1.03
CA THR A 234 5.25 -18.41 1.49
C THR A 234 5.83 -17.99 2.85
N ARG A 235 6.13 -16.72 3.01
CA ARG A 235 6.77 -16.15 4.20
C ARG A 235 5.76 -15.82 5.32
N GLY A 236 4.52 -15.48 4.98
CA GLY A 236 3.41 -15.28 5.91
C GLY A 236 3.28 -13.88 6.51
N TYR A 237 4.04 -12.89 6.06
CA TYR A 237 3.92 -11.51 6.55
C TYR A 237 4.41 -10.48 5.53
N GLY A 238 3.90 -9.24 5.64
CA GLY A 238 4.30 -8.10 4.84
C GLY A 238 3.49 -6.85 5.18
N ARG A 239 3.69 -5.76 4.42
CA ARG A 239 2.94 -4.51 4.60
C ARG A 239 1.51 -4.63 4.04
N CYS A 240 0.65 -3.65 4.33
CA CYS A 240 -0.73 -3.59 3.82
C CYS A 240 -0.81 -3.67 2.28
N GLY A 241 0.15 -3.07 1.55
CA GLY A 241 0.25 -3.18 0.10
C GLY A 241 0.49 -4.62 -0.38
N GLU A 242 1.28 -5.41 0.36
CA GLU A 242 1.60 -6.81 0.09
C GLU A 242 0.44 -7.74 0.49
N GLU A 243 -0.21 -7.49 1.64
CA GLU A 243 -1.42 -8.20 2.06
C GLU A 243 -2.53 -8.04 1.03
N SER A 244 -2.76 -6.82 0.54
CA SER A 244 -3.79 -6.54 -0.45
C SER A 244 -3.46 -7.16 -1.82
N VAL A 245 -2.21 -7.16 -2.26
CA VAL A 245 -1.78 -7.89 -3.48
C VAL A 245 -2.05 -9.38 -3.34
N PHE A 246 -1.72 -9.99 -2.19
CA PHE A 246 -1.99 -11.39 -1.90
C PHE A 246 -3.50 -11.69 -1.91
N ALA A 247 -4.30 -10.90 -1.19
CA ALA A 247 -5.75 -11.09 -1.08
C ALA A 247 -6.45 -10.91 -2.44
N VAL A 248 -6.04 -9.92 -3.27
CA VAL A 248 -6.54 -9.77 -4.65
C VAL A 248 -6.26 -11.03 -5.47
N ASN A 249 -5.04 -11.58 -5.41
CA ASN A 249 -4.70 -12.80 -6.13
C ASN A 249 -5.51 -14.01 -5.64
N ALA A 250 -5.76 -14.13 -4.33
CA ALA A 250 -6.62 -15.15 -3.74
C ALA A 250 -8.06 -15.05 -4.27
N MET A 251 -8.67 -13.85 -4.23
CA MET A 251 -10.02 -13.62 -4.75
C MET A 251 -10.12 -13.94 -6.26
N ARG A 252 -9.18 -13.40 -7.05
CA ARG A 252 -9.13 -13.62 -8.51
C ARG A 252 -8.89 -15.10 -8.86
N SER A 253 -8.16 -15.87 -8.04
CA SER A 253 -7.94 -17.31 -8.24
C SER A 253 -9.22 -18.13 -8.12
N MET A 254 -10.24 -17.58 -7.48
CA MET A 254 -11.59 -18.14 -7.36
C MET A 254 -12.60 -17.50 -8.32
N GLY A 255 -12.14 -16.61 -9.22
CA GLY A 255 -13.00 -15.96 -10.21
C GLY A 255 -13.81 -14.78 -9.68
N ILE A 256 -13.45 -14.22 -8.54
CA ILE A 256 -14.08 -13.04 -7.96
C ILE A 256 -13.35 -11.80 -8.48
N PRO A 257 -14.06 -10.88 -9.18
CA PRO A 257 -13.46 -9.61 -9.58
C PRO A 257 -13.01 -8.84 -8.33
N CYS A 258 -11.72 -8.53 -8.28
CA CYS A 258 -11.09 -7.90 -7.12
C CYS A 258 -10.02 -6.92 -7.56
N ARG A 259 -9.91 -5.80 -6.83
CA ARG A 259 -8.88 -4.77 -7.04
C ARG A 259 -8.31 -4.29 -5.71
N GLN A 260 -7.08 -3.83 -5.75
CA GLN A 260 -6.48 -3.09 -4.64
C GLN A 260 -6.98 -1.65 -4.69
N VAL A 261 -7.26 -1.11 -3.51
CA VAL A 261 -7.60 0.29 -3.28
C VAL A 261 -6.66 0.86 -2.24
N TYR A 262 -6.24 2.10 -2.40
CA TYR A 262 -5.34 2.72 -1.44
C TYR A 262 -5.48 4.23 -1.32
N ALA A 263 -5.20 4.72 -0.12
CA ALA A 263 -4.93 6.12 0.14
C ALA A 263 -3.41 6.34 0.01
N PRO A 264 -2.94 7.12 -0.98
CA PRO A 264 -1.50 7.28 -1.22
C PRO A 264 -0.80 7.97 -0.04
N ARG A 265 -1.48 8.89 0.62
CA ARG A 265 -1.12 9.50 1.89
C ARG A 265 -2.40 9.96 2.61
N TRP A 266 -2.42 9.77 3.91
CA TRP A 266 -3.46 10.37 4.75
C TRP A 266 -3.17 11.86 4.95
N ALA A 267 -4.22 12.68 4.98
CA ALA A 267 -4.08 14.08 5.32
C ALA A 267 -3.90 14.29 6.84
N HIS A 268 -4.43 13.38 7.65
CA HIS A 268 -4.50 13.52 9.11
C HIS A 268 -3.38 12.79 9.87
N CYS A 269 -2.61 11.92 9.24
CA CYS A 269 -1.48 11.22 9.86
C CYS A 269 -0.37 10.89 8.85
N GLU A 270 0.83 10.60 9.35
CA GLU A 270 2.03 10.35 8.53
C GLU A 270 2.09 8.90 8.04
N ASP A 271 1.04 8.44 7.38
CA ASP A 271 0.93 7.08 6.89
C ASP A 271 0.15 7.00 5.57
N ASN A 272 0.05 5.80 5.04
CA ASN A 272 -0.78 5.40 3.92
C ASN A 272 -1.46 4.07 4.26
N HIS A 273 -2.45 3.66 3.48
CA HIS A 273 -3.05 2.35 3.67
C HIS A 273 -3.55 1.77 2.35
N ALA A 274 -3.53 0.43 2.26
CA ALA A 274 -4.04 -0.31 1.14
C ALA A 274 -4.95 -1.45 1.62
N TRP A 275 -6.08 -1.65 0.94
CA TRP A 275 -7.06 -2.69 1.19
C TRP A 275 -7.62 -3.21 -0.14
N ILE A 276 -8.70 -3.97 -0.13
CA ILE A 276 -9.27 -4.53 -1.36
C ILE A 276 -10.75 -4.18 -1.53
N GLU A 277 -11.19 -4.08 -2.78
CA GLU A 277 -12.59 -4.10 -3.19
C GLU A 277 -12.89 -5.33 -4.04
N VAL A 278 -14.06 -5.91 -3.81
CA VAL A 278 -14.60 -7.04 -4.56
C VAL A 278 -15.91 -6.65 -5.22
N PHE A 279 -16.17 -7.15 -6.43
CA PHE A 279 -17.44 -6.92 -7.10
C PHE A 279 -18.42 -8.03 -6.76
N VAL A 280 -19.44 -7.70 -6.00
CA VAL A 280 -20.46 -8.62 -5.51
C VAL A 280 -21.83 -7.91 -5.46
N GLU A 281 -22.89 -8.65 -5.80
CA GLU A 281 -24.27 -8.11 -5.81
C GLU A 281 -24.43 -6.83 -6.65
N GLY A 282 -23.68 -6.77 -7.77
CA GLY A 282 -23.73 -5.66 -8.72
C GLY A 282 -22.97 -4.40 -8.34
N ASN A 283 -22.21 -4.41 -7.24
CA ASN A 283 -21.44 -3.24 -6.77
C ASN A 283 -20.05 -3.64 -6.26
N TRP A 284 -19.13 -2.67 -6.27
CA TRP A 284 -17.87 -2.77 -5.56
C TRP A 284 -18.09 -2.59 -4.07
N GLN A 285 -17.58 -3.52 -3.26
CA GLN A 285 -17.65 -3.49 -1.80
C GLN A 285 -16.25 -3.75 -1.23
N PHE A 286 -15.89 -3.04 -0.16
CA PHE A 286 -14.55 -3.12 0.39
C PHE A 286 -14.46 -4.04 1.62
N LEU A 287 -13.23 -4.50 1.88
CA LEU A 287 -12.86 -5.23 3.09
C LEU A 287 -11.35 -5.10 3.34
N GLY A 288 -10.92 -5.25 4.59
CA GLY A 288 -9.51 -5.34 4.95
C GLY A 288 -8.89 -6.63 4.40
N ALA A 289 -7.68 -6.54 3.83
CA ALA A 289 -6.95 -7.70 3.33
C ALA A 289 -6.39 -8.51 4.50
N CYS A 290 -6.60 -9.82 4.51
CA CYS A 290 -6.23 -10.71 5.63
C CYS A 290 -6.91 -10.35 6.97
N GLU A 291 -7.95 -9.54 6.93
CA GLU A 291 -8.71 -9.04 8.09
C GLU A 291 -10.19 -9.39 7.94
N PRO A 292 -10.58 -10.66 8.13
CA PRO A 292 -11.95 -11.09 7.93
C PRO A 292 -12.88 -10.56 9.01
N LEU A 293 -13.90 -9.82 8.59
CA LEU A 293 -15.04 -9.37 9.39
C LEU A 293 -16.33 -10.04 8.90
N GLU A 294 -17.40 -9.98 9.69
CA GLU A 294 -18.66 -10.66 9.36
C GLU A 294 -19.39 -10.02 8.17
N HIS A 295 -19.20 -8.72 7.95
CA HIS A 295 -19.83 -7.94 6.88
C HIS A 295 -18.78 -7.27 5.98
N LEU A 296 -19.16 -6.99 4.73
CA LEU A 296 -18.40 -6.12 3.83
C LEU A 296 -18.66 -4.64 4.17
N ASN A 297 -17.84 -3.76 3.63
CA ASN A 297 -17.83 -2.32 3.89
C ASN A 297 -17.57 -1.96 5.36
N ILE A 298 -16.82 -2.82 6.05
CA ILE A 298 -16.30 -2.58 7.40
C ILE A 298 -14.79 -2.83 7.39
N GLY A 299 -14.06 -1.96 8.08
CA GLY A 299 -12.63 -2.09 8.34
C GLY A 299 -12.25 -1.16 9.49
N TRP A 300 -11.17 -1.46 10.22
CA TRP A 300 -10.63 -0.57 11.25
C TRP A 300 -10.29 0.81 10.67
N PHE A 301 -9.98 0.87 9.39
CA PHE A 301 -9.60 2.10 8.67
C PHE A 301 -10.79 2.96 8.22
N ASN A 302 -12.04 2.63 8.56
CA ASN A 302 -13.21 3.40 8.11
C ASN A 302 -13.13 4.88 8.50
N ALA A 303 -12.76 5.17 9.75
CA ALA A 303 -12.58 6.54 10.22
C ALA A 303 -11.44 7.26 9.45
N ALA A 304 -10.30 6.60 9.24
CA ALA A 304 -9.19 7.15 8.47
C ALA A 304 -9.58 7.38 7.00
N ALA A 305 -10.31 6.44 6.38
CA ALA A 305 -10.77 6.55 5.00
C ALA A 305 -11.78 7.70 4.82
N SER A 306 -12.63 7.97 5.82
CA SER A 306 -13.58 9.09 5.79
C SER A 306 -12.89 10.46 5.85
N ARG A 307 -11.62 10.50 6.26
CA ARG A 307 -10.76 11.69 6.35
C ARG A 307 -9.73 11.79 5.21
N ALA A 308 -9.90 11.02 4.15
CA ALA A 308 -8.99 11.07 3.00
C ALA A 308 -9.28 12.26 2.09
N ILE A 309 -8.25 12.78 1.45
CA ILE A 309 -8.34 13.71 0.32
C ILE A 309 -8.51 12.94 -0.99
N LEU A 310 -7.83 11.79 -1.12
CA LEU A 310 -7.90 10.92 -2.27
C LEU A 310 -7.81 9.46 -1.85
N ILE A 311 -8.65 8.63 -2.44
CA ILE A 311 -8.57 7.18 -2.43
C ILE A 311 -8.70 6.71 -3.87
N HIS A 312 -7.82 5.85 -4.32
CA HIS A 312 -7.82 5.40 -5.71
C HIS A 312 -7.46 3.93 -5.89
N SER A 313 -7.84 3.39 -7.04
CA SER A 313 -7.45 2.08 -7.54
C SER A 313 -6.76 2.21 -8.91
N ARG A 314 -6.09 1.16 -9.35
CA ARG A 314 -5.39 1.12 -10.64
C ARG A 314 -6.02 0.10 -11.57
N TYR A 315 -6.09 0.49 -12.82
CA TYR A 315 -6.52 -0.36 -13.93
C TYR A 315 -5.38 -0.43 -14.95
N PHE A 316 -5.10 -1.63 -15.46
CA PHE A 316 -4.06 -1.85 -16.46
C PHE A 316 -4.71 -2.18 -17.81
N GLY A 317 -4.31 -1.45 -18.87
CA GLY A 317 -4.77 -1.65 -20.25
C GLY A 317 -4.97 -0.33 -21.00
N GLU A 318 -4.67 -0.33 -22.28
CA GLU A 318 -4.71 0.90 -23.12
C GLU A 318 -6.10 1.25 -23.63
N ASP A 319 -6.87 0.28 -24.15
CA ASP A 319 -7.96 0.55 -25.08
C ASP A 319 -9.37 0.24 -24.60
N ILE A 320 -9.56 -0.44 -23.46
CA ILE A 320 -10.92 -0.84 -23.07
C ILE A 320 -11.71 0.38 -22.60
N PHE A 321 -11.08 1.31 -21.87
CA PHE A 321 -11.73 2.54 -21.42
C PHE A 321 -11.96 3.58 -22.52
N ASP A 322 -11.01 3.79 -23.44
CA ASP A 322 -11.15 4.77 -24.51
C ASP A 322 -12.32 4.46 -25.47
N SER A 323 -12.65 3.18 -25.64
CA SER A 323 -13.79 2.78 -26.46
C SER A 323 -15.14 2.93 -25.76
N PHE A 324 -15.19 2.79 -24.43
CA PHE A 324 -16.38 3.08 -23.63
C PHE A 324 -16.72 4.57 -23.62
N LEU A 325 -15.72 5.42 -23.40
CA LEU A 325 -15.87 6.89 -23.40
C LEU A 325 -16.28 7.45 -24.76
N LYS A 326 -15.87 6.79 -25.88
CA LYS A 326 -16.22 7.22 -27.24
C LYS A 326 -17.59 6.72 -27.71
N SER A 327 -18.11 5.61 -27.17
CA SER A 327 -19.43 5.09 -27.57
C SER A 327 -20.59 5.93 -27.01
N GLU A 328 -20.42 6.57 -25.85
CA GLU A 328 -21.46 7.43 -25.27
C GLU A 328 -21.53 8.83 -25.90
N SER A 329 -20.46 9.31 -26.53
CA SER A 329 -20.47 10.61 -27.22
C SER A 329 -21.10 10.63 -28.61
N MET A 330 -21.46 9.47 -29.17
CA MET A 330 -22.10 9.37 -30.50
C MET A 330 -23.62 9.20 -30.49
N ASP A 331 -24.24 8.91 -29.36
CA ASP A 331 -25.68 8.66 -29.29
C ASP A 331 -26.56 9.87 -28.89
N GLU A 332 -26.01 11.06 -28.71
CA GLU A 332 -26.80 12.28 -28.45
C GLU A 332 -27.42 12.95 -29.69
N HIS A 333 -27.18 12.43 -30.92
CA HIS A 333 -27.80 12.96 -32.14
C HIS A 333 -28.36 11.86 -33.03
N SER A 334 -29.42 11.19 -32.57
CA SER A 334 -30.34 10.49 -33.54
C SER A 334 -31.79 10.73 -33.13
N VAL A 335 -32.41 11.49 -33.99
CA VAL A 335 -33.78 11.92 -34.20
C VAL A 335 -34.79 10.82 -33.93
N VAL A 336 -35.83 11.20 -33.20
CA VAL A 336 -37.14 10.60 -33.04
C VAL A 336 -37.71 10.03 -34.37
N SER A 337 -38.13 8.75 -34.35
CA SER A 337 -39.23 8.28 -35.17
C SER A 337 -40.00 7.20 -34.41
N GLU A 338 -41.31 7.47 -34.29
CA GLU A 338 -42.33 6.65 -33.66
C GLU A 338 -42.59 5.35 -34.45
N GLU A 339 -43.15 4.42 -33.73
CA GLU A 339 -44.13 3.37 -34.07
C GLU A 339 -43.68 1.89 -33.96
N GLY A 340 -44.31 1.20 -33.02
CA GLY A 340 -44.85 -0.10 -33.27
C GLY A 340 -44.50 -1.31 -32.40
N LYS A 341 -45.26 -1.48 -31.31
CA LYS A 341 -45.81 -2.76 -30.75
C LYS A 341 -44.89 -3.82 -30.10
N ASN A 342 -45.15 -3.93 -28.81
CA ASN A 342 -45.29 -5.11 -27.91
C ASN A 342 -44.67 -6.45 -28.37
N ASP A 343 -43.73 -6.97 -27.58
CA ASP A 343 -43.92 -8.25 -26.91
C ASP A 343 -43.05 -8.37 -25.66
N SER A 344 -43.71 -8.66 -24.57
CA SER A 344 -43.20 -8.82 -23.23
C SER A 344 -42.42 -10.13 -23.07
N LYS A 345 -41.16 -10.10 -22.76
CA LYS A 345 -40.48 -11.09 -21.90
C LYS A 345 -39.46 -10.36 -21.02
N ASN A 346 -39.71 -10.40 -19.74
CA ASN A 346 -38.87 -9.92 -18.65
C ASN A 346 -37.49 -10.59 -18.71
N TYR A 347 -36.53 -9.88 -19.27
CA TYR A 347 -35.14 -9.94 -18.81
C TYR A 347 -34.91 -8.57 -18.17
N GLU A 348 -34.70 -8.56 -16.86
CA GLU A 348 -34.14 -7.39 -16.20
C GLU A 348 -32.87 -7.02 -16.95
N LYS A 349 -32.92 -5.92 -17.70
CA LYS A 349 -31.76 -5.23 -18.21
C LYS A 349 -30.93 -4.88 -16.97
N ILE A 350 -29.81 -5.59 -16.78
CA ILE A 350 -28.70 -5.03 -16.04
C ILE A 350 -28.33 -3.79 -16.85
N GLU A 351 -28.77 -2.63 -16.41
CA GLU A 351 -28.32 -1.36 -16.95
C GLU A 351 -26.80 -1.39 -16.88
N ASN A 352 -26.15 -1.29 -18.05
CA ASN A 352 -24.71 -1.04 -18.16
C ASN A 352 -24.44 0.28 -17.41
N LYS A 353 -24.16 0.19 -16.12
CA LYS A 353 -23.53 1.29 -15.38
C LYS A 353 -22.08 1.30 -15.87
N SER A 354 -21.84 2.05 -16.95
CA SER A 354 -20.52 2.55 -17.31
C SER A 354 -19.88 3.13 -16.03
N PHE A 355 -18.56 2.96 -15.85
CA PHE A 355 -17.85 3.65 -14.77
C PHE A 355 -18.17 5.15 -14.91
N PRO A 356 -18.67 5.83 -13.87
CA PRO A 356 -18.94 7.25 -13.96
C PRO A 356 -17.69 7.96 -14.45
N LYS A 357 -17.81 8.89 -15.38
CA LYS A 357 -16.70 9.70 -15.93
C LYS A 357 -15.88 10.39 -14.81
N GLU A 358 -16.53 10.63 -13.69
CA GLU A 358 -16.00 11.20 -12.45
C GLU A 358 -15.01 10.28 -11.72
N GLU A 359 -14.98 8.96 -12.00
CA GLU A 359 -14.04 8.02 -11.37
C GLU A 359 -12.66 8.01 -12.03
N ILE A 360 -12.46 8.59 -13.20
CA ILE A 360 -11.16 8.61 -13.87
C ILE A 360 -10.35 9.78 -13.32
N LEU A 361 -9.32 9.46 -12.55
CA LEU A 361 -8.37 10.43 -12.02
C LEU A 361 -7.34 10.85 -13.07
N GLY A 362 -6.75 9.87 -13.77
CA GLY A 362 -5.72 10.14 -14.77
C GLY A 362 -5.23 8.87 -15.44
N LYS A 363 -4.40 9.06 -16.48
CA LYS A 363 -3.76 7.97 -17.22
C LYS A 363 -2.26 8.23 -17.34
N GLU A 364 -1.45 7.26 -16.91
CA GLU A 364 0.00 7.25 -17.09
C GLU A 364 0.39 5.98 -17.86
N GLY A 365 0.74 6.14 -19.13
CA GLY A 365 1.02 5.01 -20.00
C GLY A 365 -0.17 4.06 -20.12
N ILE A 366 0.04 2.80 -19.75
CA ILE A 366 -1.00 1.75 -19.75
C ILE A 366 -1.82 1.70 -18.46
N VAL A 367 -1.53 2.55 -17.49
CA VAL A 367 -2.22 2.56 -16.18
C VAL A 367 -3.20 3.71 -16.13
N THR A 368 -4.45 3.40 -15.84
CA THR A 368 -5.50 4.37 -15.52
C THR A 368 -5.74 4.33 -14.02
N GLU A 369 -5.69 5.49 -13.38
CA GLU A 369 -6.03 5.66 -11.98
C GLU A 369 -7.52 6.04 -11.86
N LEU A 370 -8.24 5.31 -11.00
CA LEU A 370 -9.67 5.49 -10.77
C LEU A 370 -9.88 6.07 -9.38
N ASN A 371 -10.54 7.22 -9.29
CA ASN A 371 -10.85 7.88 -8.05
C ASN A 371 -12.02 7.18 -7.34
N GLN A 372 -11.82 6.81 -6.09
CA GLN A 372 -12.82 6.09 -5.28
C GLN A 372 -13.28 6.91 -4.07
N ILE A 373 -12.83 8.15 -3.91
CA ILE A 373 -13.04 8.96 -2.70
C ILE A 373 -14.52 9.08 -2.32
N SER A 374 -15.41 9.20 -3.29
CA SER A 374 -16.85 9.35 -3.07
C SER A 374 -17.51 8.18 -2.32
N ARG A 375 -16.86 6.99 -2.30
CA ARG A 375 -17.35 5.80 -1.58
C ARG A 375 -17.01 5.84 -0.09
N TYR A 376 -15.97 6.57 0.29
CA TYR A 376 -15.35 6.51 1.62
C TYR A 376 -15.53 7.79 2.42
N ALA A 377 -15.44 8.97 1.79
CA ALA A 377 -15.42 10.25 2.44
C ALA A 377 -16.49 11.20 1.91
N GLU A 378 -16.83 12.20 2.68
CA GLU A 378 -17.50 13.38 2.13
C GLU A 378 -16.57 14.05 1.13
N SER A 379 -17.08 14.30 -0.07
CA SER A 379 -16.25 14.71 -1.18
C SER A 379 -17.05 15.54 -2.18
N LYS A 380 -16.34 16.37 -2.94
CA LYS A 380 -16.93 17.19 -4.00
C LYS A 380 -15.99 17.35 -5.18
N GLU A 381 -16.52 17.68 -6.33
CA GLU A 381 -15.74 18.09 -7.49
C GLU A 381 -15.28 19.54 -7.31
N ILE A 382 -14.01 19.82 -7.58
CA ILE A 382 -13.43 21.15 -7.67
C ILE A 382 -12.93 21.42 -9.10
N ALA A 383 -13.00 22.69 -9.51
CA ALA A 383 -12.44 23.19 -10.77
C ALA A 383 -11.19 24.03 -10.50
N ILE A 384 -10.08 23.73 -11.18
CA ILE A 384 -8.83 24.46 -11.07
C ILE A 384 -8.56 25.13 -12.43
N HIS A 385 -8.47 26.45 -12.47
CA HIS A 385 -8.21 27.25 -13.66
C HIS A 385 -6.74 27.66 -13.70
N VAL A 386 -5.99 27.17 -14.67
CA VAL A 386 -4.58 27.55 -14.88
C VAL A 386 -4.53 28.70 -15.86
N LEU A 387 -4.03 29.83 -15.39
CA LEU A 387 -3.97 31.09 -16.11
C LEU A 387 -2.52 31.58 -16.23
N ASP A 388 -2.16 32.19 -17.35
CA ASP A 388 -0.86 32.85 -17.47
C ASP A 388 -0.84 34.21 -16.71
N SER A 389 0.30 34.87 -16.68
CA SER A 389 0.48 36.19 -16.02
C SER A 389 -0.44 37.30 -16.54
N LYS A 390 -1.08 37.11 -17.69
CA LYS A 390 -2.04 38.05 -18.29
C LYS A 390 -3.50 37.60 -18.09
N GLY A 391 -3.74 36.48 -17.45
CA GLY A 391 -5.07 35.90 -17.21
C GLY A 391 -5.62 35.09 -18.38
N TYR A 392 -4.80 34.68 -19.37
CA TYR A 392 -5.23 33.76 -20.42
C TYR A 392 -5.10 32.33 -20.01
N PRO A 393 -6.04 31.42 -20.38
CA PRO A 393 -5.98 30.00 -20.09
C PRO A 393 -4.69 29.33 -20.59
N VAL A 394 -4.17 28.40 -19.84
CA VAL A 394 -2.98 27.60 -20.19
C VAL A 394 -3.35 26.17 -20.38
N PRO A 395 -3.51 25.66 -21.62
CA PRO A 395 -3.81 24.26 -21.88
C PRO A 395 -2.58 23.37 -21.70
N ASN A 396 -2.82 22.09 -21.43
CA ASN A 396 -1.80 21.04 -21.23
C ASN A 396 -0.81 21.31 -20.07
N ALA A 397 -1.12 22.24 -19.16
CA ALA A 397 -0.33 22.44 -17.96
C ALA A 397 -0.52 21.25 -16.99
N MET A 398 0.59 20.73 -16.46
CA MET A 398 0.55 19.66 -15.46
C MET A 398 0.32 20.27 -14.08
N VAL A 399 -0.82 20.00 -13.50
CA VAL A 399 -1.20 20.39 -12.14
C VAL A 399 -0.93 19.22 -11.20
N SER A 400 -0.06 19.39 -10.23
CA SER A 400 0.22 18.44 -9.17
C SER A 400 -0.58 18.83 -7.92
N LEU A 401 -1.31 17.88 -7.35
CA LEU A 401 -2.01 18.02 -6.09
C LEU A 401 -1.16 17.33 -5.01
N LEU A 402 -0.79 18.07 -3.97
CA LEU A 402 0.21 17.67 -3.01
C LEU A 402 -0.36 17.72 -1.58
N LEU A 403 -0.01 16.73 -0.78
CA LEU A 403 -0.19 16.76 0.68
C LEU A 403 1.18 16.91 1.35
N LEU A 404 1.21 17.61 2.47
CA LEU A 404 2.37 17.61 3.37
C LEU A 404 2.29 16.38 4.26
N ASN A 405 3.33 15.54 4.20
CA ASN A 405 3.36 14.29 4.95
C ASN A 405 4.83 13.84 5.10
N THR A 406 5.25 13.49 6.30
CA THR A 406 6.65 13.12 6.60
C THR A 406 7.69 14.19 6.21
N GLY A 407 7.34 15.48 6.38
CA GLY A 407 8.20 16.61 6.01
C GLY A 407 8.37 16.82 4.50
N GLU A 408 7.55 16.20 3.66
CA GLU A 408 7.61 16.29 2.19
C GLU A 408 6.27 16.69 1.58
N PHE A 409 6.32 17.41 0.46
CA PHE A 409 5.14 17.56 -0.39
C PHE A 409 4.99 16.35 -1.31
N TYR A 410 4.09 15.45 -0.92
CA TYR A 410 3.82 14.21 -1.64
C TYR A 410 2.72 14.42 -2.70
N PRO A 411 3.00 14.16 -4.00
CA PRO A 411 1.99 14.28 -5.05
C PRO A 411 0.99 13.11 -4.97
N ILE A 412 -0.26 13.43 -4.64
CA ILE A 412 -1.35 12.44 -4.63
C ILE A 412 -2.00 12.27 -5.99
N ALA A 413 -2.00 13.34 -6.83
CA ALA A 413 -2.50 13.30 -8.20
C ALA A 413 -1.72 14.26 -9.10
N ARG A 414 -1.68 13.94 -10.41
CA ARG A 414 -1.12 14.80 -11.46
C ARG A 414 -2.06 14.81 -12.65
N LEU A 415 -2.63 15.98 -12.95
CA LEU A 415 -3.67 16.16 -13.94
C LEU A 415 -3.26 17.21 -14.97
N LYS A 416 -3.62 17.00 -16.24
CA LYS A 416 -3.39 17.98 -17.31
C LYS A 416 -4.60 18.88 -17.48
N SER A 417 -4.36 20.19 -17.63
CA SER A 417 -5.43 21.13 -17.99
C SER A 417 -5.94 20.89 -19.40
N ASP A 418 -7.26 21.09 -19.59
CA ASP A 418 -7.95 21.01 -20.88
C ASP A 418 -7.62 22.19 -21.80
N ALA A 419 -8.32 22.29 -22.95
CA ALA A 419 -8.12 23.38 -23.91
C ALA A 419 -8.48 24.76 -23.34
N GLU A 420 -9.36 24.81 -22.36
CA GLU A 420 -9.79 25.99 -21.62
C GLU A 420 -8.96 26.27 -20.35
N GLY A 421 -7.85 25.52 -20.16
CA GLY A 421 -6.94 25.69 -19.02
C GLY A 421 -7.53 25.13 -17.71
N ARG A 422 -8.51 24.25 -17.75
CA ARG A 422 -9.23 23.73 -16.57
C ARG A 422 -8.77 22.32 -16.21
N VAL A 423 -8.78 22.03 -14.91
CA VAL A 423 -8.63 20.69 -14.35
C VAL A 423 -9.81 20.46 -13.43
N PHE A 424 -10.47 19.32 -13.54
CA PHE A 424 -11.50 18.86 -12.62
C PHE A 424 -10.97 17.75 -11.74
N PHE A 425 -11.25 17.83 -10.45
CA PHE A 425 -10.78 16.85 -9.47
C PHE A 425 -11.83 16.64 -8.39
N HIS A 426 -12.24 15.39 -8.21
CA HIS A 426 -13.13 14.99 -7.13
C HIS A 426 -12.31 14.66 -5.88
N THR A 427 -12.55 15.33 -4.76
CA THR A 427 -11.66 15.34 -3.59
C THR A 427 -12.42 15.36 -2.28
N GLY A 428 -11.80 14.82 -1.20
CA GLY A 428 -12.23 15.03 0.18
C GLY A 428 -12.11 16.50 0.60
N LEU A 429 -12.71 16.83 1.74
CA LEU A 429 -12.87 18.20 2.23
C LEU A 429 -11.70 18.59 3.16
N GLY A 430 -10.66 19.20 2.64
CA GLY A 430 -9.49 19.62 3.40
C GLY A 430 -8.57 20.54 2.57
N THR A 431 -7.34 20.72 3.01
CA THR A 431 -6.36 21.58 2.36
C THR A 431 -5.43 20.78 1.46
N VAL A 432 -5.19 21.28 0.25
CA VAL A 432 -4.30 20.69 -0.76
C VAL A 432 -3.38 21.77 -1.31
N LEU A 433 -2.08 21.49 -1.45
CA LEU A 433 -1.14 22.35 -2.15
C LEU A 433 -1.19 22.02 -3.65
N LEU A 434 -1.46 23.02 -4.47
CA LEU A 434 -1.40 22.92 -5.93
C LEU A 434 -0.06 23.44 -6.43
N GLU A 435 0.63 22.66 -7.25
CA GLU A 435 1.83 23.11 -7.96
C GLU A 435 1.67 22.92 -9.47
N VAL A 436 2.03 23.93 -10.22
CA VAL A 436 2.08 23.89 -11.70
C VAL A 436 3.46 24.31 -12.16
N GLN A 437 4.02 23.52 -13.07
CA GLN A 437 5.23 23.87 -13.81
C GLN A 437 4.93 23.79 -15.31
N HIS A 438 5.12 24.92 -16.00
CA HIS A 438 4.89 25.04 -17.43
C HIS A 438 5.91 26.00 -18.05
N GLU A 439 6.10 25.96 -19.36
CA GLU A 439 7.00 26.90 -20.08
C GLU A 439 6.63 28.39 -19.89
N LYS A 440 5.35 28.69 -19.61
CA LYS A 440 4.84 30.03 -19.35
C LYS A 440 5.05 30.52 -17.91
N GLY A 441 5.56 29.70 -17.02
CA GLY A 441 5.81 30.05 -15.63
C GLY A 441 5.48 28.92 -14.64
N LYS A 442 5.59 29.25 -13.35
CA LYS A 442 5.31 28.32 -12.23
C LYS A 442 4.22 28.93 -11.35
N ALA A 443 3.45 28.10 -10.67
CA ALA A 443 2.53 28.51 -9.60
C ALA A 443 2.57 27.49 -8.47
N SER A 444 2.41 27.97 -7.23
CA SER A 444 2.28 27.13 -6.05
C SER A 444 1.32 27.80 -5.07
N GLU A 445 0.14 27.21 -4.84
CA GLU A 445 -0.93 27.80 -4.04
C GLU A 445 -1.59 26.74 -3.16
N LEU A 446 -1.80 27.08 -1.89
CA LEU A 446 -2.53 26.27 -0.94
C LEU A 446 -4.01 26.58 -1.05
N ILE A 447 -4.83 25.58 -1.33
CA ILE A 447 -6.30 25.72 -1.44
C ILE A 447 -6.98 24.96 -0.32
N ASP A 448 -8.11 25.50 0.15
CA ASP A 448 -8.99 24.81 1.09
C ASP A 448 -10.29 24.42 0.38
N THR A 449 -10.45 23.12 0.15
CA THR A 449 -11.63 22.59 -0.57
C THR A 449 -12.92 22.69 0.25
N ARG A 450 -12.85 22.98 1.56
CA ARG A 450 -14.04 23.25 2.39
C ARG A 450 -14.68 24.61 2.04
N GLU A 451 -13.87 25.60 1.67
CA GLU A 451 -14.28 26.99 1.45
C GLU A 451 -14.73 27.30 0.02
N GLY A 452 -14.27 26.51 -0.98
CA GLY A 452 -14.58 26.75 -2.38
C GLY A 452 -14.62 25.50 -3.23
N ASP A 453 -15.18 25.62 -4.44
CA ASP A 453 -15.23 24.58 -5.47
C ASP A 453 -14.54 25.02 -6.78
N SER A 454 -14.07 26.29 -6.87
CA SER A 454 -13.38 26.83 -8.04
C SER A 454 -12.20 27.69 -7.62
N PHE A 455 -11.01 27.33 -8.14
CA PHE A 455 -9.73 27.94 -7.77
C PHE A 455 -8.98 28.39 -9.04
N SER A 456 -8.23 29.49 -8.96
CA SER A 456 -7.46 30.01 -10.09
C SER A 456 -5.96 30.06 -9.76
N LEU A 457 -5.14 29.38 -10.55
CA LEU A 457 -3.68 29.39 -10.45
C LEU A 457 -3.09 30.30 -11.52
N HIS A 458 -2.47 31.38 -11.10
CA HIS A 458 -1.79 32.32 -12.01
C HIS A 458 -0.31 31.96 -12.13
N LEU A 459 0.12 31.57 -13.34
CA LEU A 459 1.52 31.32 -13.61
C LEU A 459 2.28 32.65 -13.53
N SER A 460 3.09 32.77 -12.51
CA SER A 460 3.98 33.89 -12.30
C SER A 460 5.44 33.49 -12.58
N GLY A 461 6.37 34.39 -12.40
CA GLY A 461 7.79 34.06 -12.35
C GLY A 461 8.12 33.18 -11.13
N GLU A 462 9.38 32.83 -10.97
CA GLU A 462 9.85 32.07 -9.80
C GLU A 462 9.50 32.79 -8.51
N ARG A 463 9.17 32.01 -7.49
CA ARG A 463 8.94 32.48 -6.13
C ARG A 463 10.20 33.20 -5.63
N LYS A 464 10.02 34.25 -4.85
CA LYS A 464 11.10 34.93 -4.17
C LYS A 464 11.88 33.98 -3.27
N GLU A 465 13.16 33.87 -3.48
CA GLU A 465 14.06 33.08 -2.64
C GLU A 465 14.33 33.77 -1.29
N GLU A 466 14.78 33.00 -0.32
CA GLU A 466 15.21 33.46 1.02
C GLU A 466 14.10 34.10 1.87
N GLU A 467 12.84 33.57 1.69
CA GLU A 467 11.69 33.97 2.48
C GLU A 467 10.88 32.76 2.90
N TRP A 468 10.59 32.61 4.19
CA TRP A 468 9.71 31.56 4.69
C TRP A 468 8.26 31.84 4.30
N ARG A 469 7.54 30.77 3.95
CA ARG A 469 6.11 30.81 3.69
C ARG A 469 5.42 29.85 4.66
N ASP A 470 4.49 30.37 5.45
CA ASP A 470 3.63 29.56 6.30
C ASP A 470 2.58 28.81 5.48
N LEU A 471 2.31 27.57 5.85
CA LEU A 471 1.39 26.66 5.19
C LEU A 471 0.56 25.92 6.24
N ASP A 472 -0.73 26.26 6.33
CA ASP A 472 -1.66 25.62 7.26
C ASP A 472 -2.50 24.57 6.53
N PHE A 473 -2.23 23.29 6.79
CA PHE A 473 -3.02 22.20 6.25
C PHE A 473 -4.11 21.78 7.24
N PHE A 474 -5.34 21.73 6.76
CA PHE A 474 -6.50 21.26 7.50
C PHE A 474 -6.91 19.89 6.98
N ALA A 475 -6.85 18.88 7.85
CA ALA A 475 -7.29 17.54 7.52
C ALA A 475 -8.82 17.46 7.43
N PRO A 476 -9.39 16.61 6.55
CA PRO A 476 -10.80 16.34 6.54
C PRO A 476 -11.33 15.86 7.89
N MET A 477 -12.57 16.20 8.22
CA MET A 477 -13.24 15.68 9.40
C MET A 477 -13.79 14.28 9.14
N ASP A 478 -13.97 13.50 10.22
CA ASP A 478 -14.63 12.20 10.14
C ASP A 478 -16.10 12.34 9.69
N SER A 479 -16.52 11.43 8.82
CA SER A 479 -17.90 11.35 8.36
C SER A 479 -18.46 9.94 8.58
N GLU A 480 -19.65 9.83 9.14
CA GLU A 480 -20.33 8.55 9.41
C GLU A 480 -20.90 7.89 8.14
N LYS A 481 -20.12 7.82 7.04
CA LYS A 481 -20.61 7.31 5.75
C LYS A 481 -20.94 5.82 5.73
N ASN A 482 -20.33 5.03 6.63
CA ASN A 482 -20.50 3.56 6.68
C ASN A 482 -20.98 3.10 8.07
N PRO A 483 -22.30 3.08 8.32
CA PRO A 483 -22.87 2.72 9.61
C PRO A 483 -22.88 1.21 9.90
N ASN A 484 -22.38 0.36 9.01
CA ASN A 484 -22.32 -1.09 9.24
C ASN A 484 -21.46 -1.38 10.45
N THR A 485 -22.03 -2.03 11.43
CA THR A 485 -21.33 -2.46 12.65
C THR A 485 -21.64 -3.93 12.90
N GLU A 486 -20.63 -4.68 13.37
CA GLU A 486 -20.84 -6.04 13.83
C GLU A 486 -21.53 -6.04 15.20
N THR A 487 -22.39 -7.01 15.42
CA THR A 487 -22.91 -7.31 16.77
C THR A 487 -21.81 -7.86 17.68
N GLU A 488 -21.94 -7.74 18.98
CA GLU A 488 -20.95 -8.28 19.92
C GLU A 488 -20.79 -9.82 19.81
N GLU A 489 -21.85 -10.53 19.45
CA GLU A 489 -21.78 -11.98 19.19
C GLU A 489 -20.97 -12.28 17.93
N GLU A 490 -21.12 -11.49 16.88
CA GLU A 490 -20.35 -11.58 15.63
C GLU A 490 -18.88 -11.29 15.87
N LYS A 491 -18.56 -10.20 16.56
CA LYS A 491 -17.18 -9.84 16.97
C LYS A 491 -16.53 -10.96 17.78
N ALA A 492 -17.22 -11.51 18.79
CA ALA A 492 -16.68 -12.58 19.62
C ALA A 492 -16.42 -13.85 18.80
N ARG A 493 -17.33 -14.22 17.89
CA ARG A 493 -17.18 -15.38 16.99
C ARG A 493 -16.01 -15.16 16.04
N GLY A 494 -15.93 -13.99 15.39
CA GLY A 494 -14.85 -13.60 14.49
C GLY A 494 -13.49 -13.63 15.18
N LYS A 495 -13.37 -13.00 16.36
CA LYS A 495 -12.15 -12.98 17.18
C LYS A 495 -11.65 -14.40 17.54
N LYS A 496 -12.55 -15.29 17.93
CA LYS A 496 -12.21 -16.69 18.23
C LYS A 496 -11.66 -17.40 17.00
N ARG A 497 -12.30 -17.26 15.86
CA ARG A 497 -11.86 -17.87 14.59
C ARG A 497 -10.53 -17.30 14.10
N LEU A 498 -10.38 -15.99 14.14
CA LEU A 498 -9.15 -15.31 13.76
C LEU A 498 -7.96 -15.74 14.63
N SER A 499 -8.17 -15.93 15.95
CA SER A 499 -7.10 -16.40 16.83
C SER A 499 -6.57 -17.79 16.47
N LEU A 500 -7.44 -18.70 15.97
CA LEU A 500 -7.02 -20.00 15.44
C LEU A 500 -6.21 -19.86 14.15
N CYS A 501 -6.63 -19.00 13.23
CA CYS A 501 -5.88 -18.70 12.00
C CYS A 501 -4.49 -18.15 12.35
N LYS A 502 -4.40 -17.17 13.25
CA LYS A 502 -3.13 -16.58 13.70
C LYS A 502 -2.21 -17.57 14.41
N LEU A 503 -2.75 -18.57 15.12
CA LEU A 503 -1.93 -19.62 15.72
C LEU A 503 -1.22 -20.48 14.66
N ALA A 504 -1.93 -20.91 13.62
CA ALA A 504 -1.36 -21.65 12.51
C ALA A 504 -0.31 -20.81 11.75
N LEU A 505 -0.62 -19.55 11.50
CA LEU A 505 0.28 -18.61 10.83
C LEU A 505 1.60 -18.39 11.60
N ARG A 506 1.54 -18.22 12.92
CA ARG A 506 2.75 -18.07 13.76
C ARG A 506 3.67 -19.29 13.65
N GLN A 507 3.11 -20.51 13.56
CA GLN A 507 3.90 -21.72 13.35
C GLN A 507 4.56 -21.72 11.97
N LYS A 508 3.85 -21.30 10.92
CA LYS A 508 4.35 -21.16 9.55
C LYS A 508 5.51 -20.16 9.48
N ILE A 509 5.32 -18.95 10.01
CA ILE A 509 6.35 -17.91 10.03
C ILE A 509 7.61 -18.39 10.75
N LYS A 510 7.45 -19.03 11.92
CA LYS A 510 8.59 -19.56 12.69
C LYS A 510 9.36 -20.67 11.96
N ALA A 511 8.67 -21.46 11.16
CA ALA A 511 9.26 -22.56 10.41
C ALA A 511 9.90 -22.12 9.09
N TYR A 512 9.58 -20.92 8.61
CA TYR A 512 10.05 -20.44 7.31
C TYR A 512 11.56 -20.20 7.30
N GLN A 513 12.21 -20.78 6.32
CA GLN A 513 13.61 -20.52 5.96
C GLN A 513 13.68 -20.46 4.44
N ASN A 514 14.34 -19.43 3.89
CA ASN A 514 14.52 -19.34 2.44
C ASN A 514 15.33 -20.55 1.94
N PRO A 515 14.76 -21.44 1.10
CA PRO A 515 15.44 -22.64 0.61
C PRO A 515 16.71 -22.32 -0.19
N ALA A 516 16.74 -21.16 -0.86
CA ALA A 516 17.90 -20.70 -1.62
C ALA A 516 19.10 -20.44 -0.70
N ILE A 517 18.88 -19.82 0.46
CA ILE A 517 19.95 -19.60 1.46
C ILE A 517 20.41 -20.92 2.04
N VAL A 518 19.48 -21.82 2.38
CA VAL A 518 19.85 -23.16 2.89
C VAL A 518 20.75 -23.89 1.87
N SER A 519 20.39 -23.87 0.59
CA SER A 519 21.19 -24.48 -0.48
C SER A 519 22.52 -23.77 -0.68
N PHE A 520 22.53 -22.44 -0.64
CA PHE A 520 23.72 -21.60 -0.79
C PHE A 520 24.77 -21.88 0.29
N LEU A 521 24.36 -22.19 1.50
CA LEU A 521 25.23 -22.49 2.64
C LEU A 521 25.72 -23.95 2.69
N GLN A 522 25.28 -24.82 1.78
CA GLN A 522 25.72 -26.24 1.70
C GLN A 522 27.05 -26.40 0.92
N HIS A 523 28.04 -25.52 1.11
CA HIS A 523 29.32 -25.49 0.44
C HIS A 523 30.48 -25.51 1.45
N SER A 524 31.67 -25.87 1.00
CA SER A 524 32.88 -25.95 1.84
C SER A 524 33.37 -24.60 2.38
N ASP A 525 33.01 -23.51 1.70
CA ASP A 525 33.30 -22.09 1.99
C ASP A 525 32.19 -21.41 2.77
N ARG A 526 31.46 -22.16 3.57
CA ARG A 526 30.26 -21.73 4.30
C ARG A 526 30.47 -20.43 5.09
N GLU A 527 31.56 -20.27 5.82
CA GLU A 527 31.83 -19.07 6.63
C GLU A 527 31.91 -17.80 5.77
N MET A 528 32.57 -17.87 4.61
CA MET A 528 32.63 -16.73 3.69
C MET A 528 31.27 -16.45 3.05
N ARG A 529 30.44 -17.47 2.79
CA ARG A 529 29.07 -17.31 2.28
C ARG A 529 28.14 -16.72 3.33
N GLU A 530 28.30 -17.07 4.60
CA GLU A 530 27.58 -16.43 5.72
C GLU A 530 27.96 -14.95 5.83
N GLU A 531 29.26 -14.60 5.70
CA GLU A 531 29.71 -13.20 5.68
C GLU A 531 29.13 -12.43 4.47
N PHE A 532 29.05 -13.05 3.29
CA PHE A 532 28.40 -12.44 2.14
C PHE A 532 26.92 -12.11 2.39
N LEU A 533 26.17 -12.97 3.07
CA LEU A 533 24.76 -12.71 3.35
C LEU A 533 24.51 -11.44 4.17
N HIS A 534 25.51 -10.95 4.93
CA HIS A 534 25.39 -9.67 5.68
C HIS A 534 25.31 -8.41 4.79
N VAL A 535 25.61 -8.51 3.47
CA VAL A 535 25.41 -7.37 2.56
C VAL A 535 23.96 -7.24 2.08
N LEU A 536 23.12 -8.27 2.31
CA LEU A 536 21.72 -8.30 1.92
C LEU A 536 20.83 -7.70 3.01
N SER A 537 19.72 -7.09 2.60
CA SER A 537 18.68 -6.65 3.55
C SER A 537 17.94 -7.86 4.14
N GLU A 538 17.29 -7.67 5.28
CA GLU A 538 16.45 -8.69 5.91
C GLU A 538 15.36 -9.20 4.96
N LYS A 539 14.76 -8.30 4.18
CA LYS A 539 13.75 -8.67 3.19
C LYS A 539 14.33 -9.45 2.03
N ASP A 540 15.53 -9.08 1.54
CA ASP A 540 16.24 -9.85 0.50
C ASP A 540 16.59 -11.26 0.97
N LEU A 541 17.04 -11.42 2.21
CA LEU A 541 17.29 -12.73 2.80
C LEU A 541 16.05 -13.64 2.80
N SER A 542 14.86 -13.04 2.82
CA SER A 542 13.61 -13.82 2.82
C SER A 542 13.19 -14.32 1.43
N ASP A 543 13.63 -13.69 0.33
CA ASP A 543 13.09 -13.97 -1.02
C ASP A 543 14.14 -14.09 -2.14
N VAL A 544 15.42 -13.81 -1.87
CA VAL A 544 16.48 -13.92 -2.89
C VAL A 544 16.58 -15.33 -3.46
N SER A 545 16.77 -15.45 -4.77
CA SER A 545 16.97 -16.74 -5.45
C SER A 545 18.41 -17.24 -5.35
N LEU A 546 18.59 -18.57 -5.45
CA LEU A 546 19.91 -19.19 -5.44
C LEU A 546 20.79 -18.68 -6.59
N GLU A 547 20.20 -18.46 -7.76
CA GLU A 547 20.92 -17.96 -8.93
C GLU A 547 21.51 -16.57 -8.68
N VAL A 548 20.74 -15.65 -8.05
CA VAL A 548 21.21 -14.32 -7.68
C VAL A 548 22.34 -14.40 -6.66
N LEU A 549 22.21 -15.29 -5.66
CA LEU A 549 23.28 -15.50 -4.67
C LEU A 549 24.58 -16.01 -5.32
N GLU A 550 24.49 -17.06 -6.14
CA GLU A 550 25.65 -17.69 -6.78
C GLU A 550 26.37 -16.74 -7.77
N GLU A 551 25.65 -15.96 -8.57
CA GLU A 551 26.29 -15.00 -9.48
C GLU A 551 26.84 -13.74 -8.79
N SER A 552 26.40 -13.47 -7.56
CA SER A 552 26.82 -12.30 -6.79
C SER A 552 27.91 -12.62 -5.77
N TYR A 553 28.07 -13.89 -5.44
CA TYR A 553 29.14 -14.37 -4.58
C TYR A 553 30.48 -14.35 -5.27
N PHE A 554 31.46 -13.83 -4.56
CA PHE A 554 32.78 -13.57 -5.08
C PHE A 554 33.80 -14.44 -4.33
N GLU A 555 34.38 -15.45 -5.02
CA GLU A 555 35.36 -16.40 -4.47
C GLU A 555 36.76 -16.09 -4.99
N ASP A 556 37.75 -15.96 -4.11
CA ASP A 556 39.17 -15.75 -4.44
C ASP A 556 39.48 -14.60 -5.44
N GLY A 557 38.68 -13.52 -5.38
CA GLY A 557 38.84 -12.39 -6.29
C GLY A 557 38.18 -12.54 -7.65
N HIS A 558 37.34 -13.57 -7.85
CA HIS A 558 36.65 -13.86 -9.11
C HIS A 558 35.16 -14.13 -8.88
N PHE A 559 34.31 -13.61 -9.76
CA PHE A 559 32.89 -14.09 -9.86
C PHE A 559 32.91 -15.47 -10.54
N LYS A 560 32.07 -16.42 -10.11
CA LYS A 560 31.89 -17.71 -10.76
C LYS A 560 31.43 -17.52 -12.22
N GLY A 561 32.36 -17.57 -13.15
CA GLY A 561 32.17 -17.46 -14.60
C GLY A 561 33.52 -17.23 -15.27
N ASP A 562 33.74 -17.81 -16.45
CA ASP A 562 35.01 -17.96 -17.18
C ASP A 562 35.82 -16.67 -17.52
N MET A 563 35.62 -15.56 -16.79
CA MET A 563 36.36 -14.33 -17.02
C MET A 563 37.10 -13.86 -15.79
N GLN A 564 38.39 -13.74 -15.93
CA GLN A 564 39.29 -13.01 -15.02
C GLN A 564 38.80 -11.55 -14.94
N VAL A 565 38.00 -11.25 -13.96
CA VAL A 565 37.77 -9.87 -13.52
C VAL A 565 39.08 -9.44 -12.88
N GLY A 566 39.70 -8.38 -13.38
CA GLY A 566 41.01 -7.92 -12.92
C GLY A 566 41.14 -7.99 -11.41
N SER A 567 42.20 -8.66 -10.98
CA SER A 567 42.44 -9.05 -9.59
C SER A 567 42.17 -7.91 -8.62
N LEU A 568 41.43 -8.19 -7.52
CA LEU A 568 41.32 -7.33 -6.34
C LEU A 568 42.67 -6.99 -5.67
N GLU A 569 43.80 -7.55 -6.19
CA GLU A 569 45.19 -7.26 -5.77
C GLU A 569 45.53 -5.76 -5.77
N THR A 570 44.71 -4.93 -6.38
CA THR A 570 44.90 -3.46 -6.42
C THR A 570 44.24 -2.67 -5.30
N ILE A 571 43.48 -3.30 -4.37
CA ILE A 571 43.10 -2.65 -3.14
C ILE A 571 44.22 -2.93 -2.13
N PRO A 572 44.94 -1.92 -1.65
CA PRO A 572 46.04 -2.15 -0.71
C PRO A 572 45.55 -2.96 0.48
N GLU A 573 46.28 -4.03 0.85
CA GLU A 573 46.00 -4.90 2.00
C GLU A 573 45.92 -4.15 3.35
N SER A 574 46.22 -2.86 3.36
CA SER A 574 46.46 -2.08 4.56
C SER A 574 45.19 -1.64 5.30
N THR A 575 43.97 -1.94 4.82
CA THR A 575 42.80 -1.51 5.59
C THR A 575 41.57 -2.42 5.42
N GLU A 576 41.40 -3.32 6.36
CA GLU A 576 40.12 -3.99 6.67
C GLU A 576 38.90 -3.02 6.65
N TYR A 577 39.17 -1.77 7.01
CA TYR A 577 38.22 -0.64 6.91
C TYR A 577 37.82 -0.36 5.44
N LEU A 578 38.74 -0.32 4.48
CA LEU A 578 38.40 -0.08 3.06
C LEU A 578 37.66 -1.29 2.46
N LYS A 579 37.96 -2.51 2.87
CA LYS A 579 37.20 -3.69 2.47
C LYS A 579 35.76 -3.58 2.97
N LYS A 580 35.52 -3.24 4.23
CA LYS A 580 34.17 -3.03 4.80
C LYS A 580 33.40 -1.87 4.16
N LEU A 581 34.10 -0.83 3.70
CA LEU A 581 33.47 0.34 3.07
C LEU A 581 33.10 0.11 1.60
N VAL A 582 33.90 -0.66 0.86
CA VAL A 582 33.80 -0.76 -0.60
C VAL A 582 33.16 -2.08 -1.03
N PHE A 583 33.41 -3.15 -0.33
CA PHE A 583 32.98 -4.51 -0.66
C PHE A 583 31.45 -4.66 -0.78
N PRO A 584 30.60 -4.08 0.10
CA PRO A 584 29.16 -4.14 -0.08
C PRO A 584 28.68 -3.54 -1.40
N TYR A 585 29.34 -2.47 -1.89
CA TYR A 585 29.00 -1.83 -3.15
C TYR A 585 29.53 -2.55 -4.40
N LEU A 586 30.20 -3.66 -4.23
CA LEU A 586 30.58 -4.57 -5.31
C LEU A 586 29.69 -5.82 -5.32
N MET A 587 29.48 -6.41 -4.15
CA MET A 587 28.85 -7.72 -4.00
C MET A 587 27.33 -7.68 -3.90
N ASN A 588 26.75 -6.63 -3.27
CA ASN A 588 25.32 -6.57 -3.12
C ASN A 588 24.62 -6.62 -4.50
N PRO A 589 23.79 -7.64 -4.77
CA PRO A 589 23.05 -7.73 -6.02
C PRO A 589 22.03 -6.59 -6.19
N ARG A 590 21.50 -6.06 -5.08
CA ARG A 590 20.52 -4.96 -5.09
C ARG A 590 21.22 -3.61 -5.19
N VAL A 591 20.67 -2.74 -6.01
CA VAL A 591 21.14 -1.36 -6.17
C VAL A 591 20.24 -0.38 -5.43
N ASP A 592 18.93 -0.50 -5.60
CA ASP A 592 17.90 0.33 -4.99
C ASP A 592 16.65 -0.51 -4.61
N GLU A 593 15.50 -0.26 -5.22
CA GLU A 593 14.23 -0.96 -4.96
C GLU A 593 13.78 -1.84 -6.15
N GLU A 594 14.68 -2.14 -7.11
CA GLU A 594 14.40 -3.01 -8.24
C GLU A 594 14.12 -4.45 -7.81
N ILE A 595 13.37 -5.18 -8.63
CA ILE A 595 13.17 -6.61 -8.45
C ILE A 595 14.48 -7.34 -8.71
N LEU A 596 14.91 -8.20 -7.77
CA LEU A 596 16.13 -8.98 -7.89
C LEU A 596 15.95 -10.15 -8.87
N ARG A 597 16.65 -10.03 -10.01
CA ARG A 597 16.79 -11.09 -11.01
C ARG A 597 18.25 -11.30 -11.32
N PRO A 598 18.67 -12.50 -11.74
CA PRO A 598 20.03 -12.72 -12.22
C PRO A 598 20.36 -11.76 -13.36
N TYR A 599 21.46 -11.01 -13.25
CA TYR A 599 21.84 -10.03 -14.26
C TYR A 599 23.32 -10.03 -14.62
N ARG A 600 24.21 -10.49 -13.70
CA ARG A 600 25.64 -10.36 -13.90
C ARG A 600 26.14 -11.13 -15.11
N ASN A 601 25.69 -12.36 -15.28
CA ASN A 601 26.04 -13.17 -16.45
C ASN A 601 25.49 -12.56 -17.74
N ILE A 602 24.26 -12.01 -17.71
CA ILE A 602 23.67 -11.33 -18.86
C ILE A 602 24.49 -10.11 -19.25
N VAL A 603 24.88 -9.27 -18.25
CA VAL A 603 25.79 -8.14 -18.46
C VAL A 603 27.09 -8.59 -19.11
N LEU A 604 27.72 -9.62 -18.56
CA LEU A 604 28.98 -10.11 -19.08
C LEU A 604 28.89 -10.63 -20.53
N MET A 605 27.79 -11.25 -20.91
CA MET A 605 27.53 -11.71 -22.28
C MET A 605 27.16 -10.59 -23.25
N SER A 606 26.60 -9.48 -22.75
CA SER A 606 26.10 -8.39 -23.60
C SER A 606 27.17 -7.48 -24.18
N PHE A 607 28.39 -7.53 -23.66
CA PHE A 607 29.49 -6.63 -24.07
C PHE A 607 30.68 -7.40 -24.66
N SER A 608 31.31 -6.79 -25.67
CA SER A 608 32.57 -7.30 -26.23
C SER A 608 33.72 -7.13 -25.22
N HIS A 609 34.84 -7.85 -25.45
CA HIS A 609 36.03 -7.70 -24.61
C HIS A 609 36.53 -6.24 -24.60
N GLN A 610 36.50 -5.58 -25.77
CA GLN A 610 36.93 -4.18 -25.89
C GLN A 610 36.05 -3.22 -25.09
N ASP A 611 34.73 -3.42 -25.11
CA ASP A 611 33.80 -2.59 -24.32
C ASP A 611 34.07 -2.77 -22.83
N LYS A 612 34.28 -4.02 -22.37
CA LYS A 612 34.56 -4.30 -20.96
C LYS A 612 35.87 -3.66 -20.49
N GLU A 613 36.95 -3.76 -21.27
CA GLU A 613 38.20 -3.07 -20.96
C GLU A 613 38.03 -1.53 -20.92
N LEU A 614 37.28 -0.97 -21.86
CA LEU A 614 36.98 0.44 -21.89
C LEU A 614 36.22 0.87 -20.63
N PHE A 615 35.17 0.15 -20.27
CA PHE A 615 34.32 0.44 -19.10
C PHE A 615 35.10 0.30 -17.79
N GLN A 616 36.00 -0.70 -17.68
CA GLN A 616 36.85 -0.86 -16.50
C GLN A 616 37.88 0.28 -16.35
N LYS A 617 38.36 0.80 -17.44
CA LYS A 617 39.34 1.90 -17.47
C LYS A 617 38.65 3.26 -17.25
N GLU A 618 37.52 3.44 -17.87
CA GLU A 618 36.73 4.70 -17.88
C GLU A 618 35.27 4.45 -17.58
N PRO A 619 34.88 4.28 -16.30
CA PRO A 619 33.48 3.92 -15.94
C PRO A 619 32.42 4.86 -16.44
N LYS A 620 32.76 6.13 -16.72
CA LYS A 620 31.81 7.12 -17.31
C LYS A 620 31.33 6.72 -18.72
N GLU A 621 32.08 5.88 -19.45
CA GLU A 621 31.68 5.37 -20.77
C GLU A 621 30.46 4.44 -20.70
N ILE A 622 30.24 3.75 -19.56
CA ILE A 622 29.01 2.97 -19.30
C ILE A 622 27.79 3.89 -19.46
N GLN A 623 27.81 5.06 -18.84
CA GLN A 623 26.67 5.98 -18.90
C GLN A 623 26.44 6.53 -20.32
N LYS A 624 27.50 6.81 -21.07
CA LYS A 624 27.37 7.23 -22.47
C LYS A 624 26.74 6.13 -23.33
N TRP A 625 27.15 4.90 -23.10
CA TRP A 625 26.56 3.73 -23.77
C TRP A 625 25.07 3.61 -23.41
N ILE A 626 24.71 3.71 -22.11
CA ILE A 626 23.30 3.64 -21.66
C ILE A 626 22.46 4.73 -22.33
N GLN A 627 22.93 5.98 -22.34
CA GLN A 627 22.21 7.11 -22.96
C GLN A 627 21.98 6.90 -24.46
N LYS A 628 22.86 6.14 -25.13
CA LYS A 628 22.73 5.88 -26.57
C LYS A 628 21.83 4.68 -26.86
N GLU A 629 21.88 3.63 -26.04
CA GLU A 629 21.30 2.32 -26.36
C GLU A 629 20.01 2.01 -25.61
N ILE A 630 19.71 2.72 -24.50
CA ILE A 630 18.53 2.50 -23.68
C ILE A 630 17.57 3.68 -23.82
N GLU A 631 16.39 3.40 -24.32
CA GLU A 631 15.36 4.40 -24.57
C GLU A 631 14.37 4.46 -23.41
N SER A 632 13.75 5.64 -23.19
CA SER A 632 12.64 5.78 -22.24
C SER A 632 11.32 5.84 -23.01
N HIS A 633 10.38 4.98 -22.65
CA HIS A 633 9.04 4.91 -23.25
C HIS A 633 7.96 5.30 -22.23
N PRO A 634 7.68 6.59 -22.01
CA PRO A 634 6.77 7.04 -20.96
C PRO A 634 5.34 6.51 -21.11
N ASN A 635 4.95 6.11 -22.33
CA ASN A 635 3.63 5.53 -22.59
C ASN A 635 3.55 4.02 -22.32
N LYS A 636 4.67 3.33 -22.16
CA LYS A 636 4.73 1.86 -21.99
C LYS A 636 5.43 1.43 -20.71
N GLU A 637 6.19 2.31 -20.12
CA GLU A 637 6.91 2.14 -18.89
C GLU A 637 6.27 3.00 -17.80
N ARG A 638 5.87 2.39 -16.71
CA ARG A 638 5.39 3.14 -15.57
C ARG A 638 6.58 3.62 -14.73
N ARG A 639 6.56 4.89 -14.33
CA ARG A 639 7.63 5.52 -13.54
C ARG A 639 7.92 4.80 -12.22
N SER A 640 6.91 4.20 -11.61
CA SER A 640 7.01 3.47 -10.34
C SER A 640 7.40 2.00 -10.49
N ILE A 641 7.36 1.42 -11.71
CA ILE A 641 7.80 0.05 -11.97
C ILE A 641 9.23 0.12 -12.50
N ILE A 642 10.18 -0.21 -11.62
CA ILE A 642 11.60 -0.21 -11.97
C ILE A 642 11.90 -1.42 -12.86
N THR A 643 12.39 -1.17 -14.07
CA THR A 643 12.83 -2.23 -14.98
C THR A 643 14.15 -2.80 -14.48
N PRO A 644 14.24 -4.11 -14.15
CA PRO A 644 15.46 -4.73 -13.65
C PRO A 644 16.61 -4.65 -14.68
N PRO A 645 17.89 -4.69 -14.26
CA PRO A 645 19.05 -4.53 -15.14
C PRO A 645 19.07 -5.47 -16.36
N ALA A 646 18.78 -6.76 -16.16
CA ALA A 646 18.71 -7.72 -17.26
C ALA A 646 17.63 -7.37 -18.28
N ALA A 647 16.45 -6.95 -17.79
CA ALA A 647 15.33 -6.55 -18.64
C ALA A 647 15.63 -5.25 -19.41
N CYS A 648 16.31 -4.28 -18.81
CA CYS A 648 16.80 -3.08 -19.52
C CYS A 648 17.74 -3.42 -20.68
N LEU A 649 18.68 -4.35 -20.46
CA LEU A 649 19.62 -4.78 -21.50
C LEU A 649 18.93 -5.51 -22.65
N ILE A 650 18.00 -6.41 -22.36
CA ILE A 650 17.27 -7.21 -23.35
C ILE A 650 16.28 -6.33 -24.11
N GLY A 651 15.47 -5.58 -23.38
CA GLY A 651 14.37 -4.76 -23.93
C GLY A 651 14.81 -3.42 -24.50
N ARG A 652 16.04 -2.96 -24.24
CA ARG A 652 16.57 -1.63 -24.60
C ARG A 652 15.72 -0.47 -24.13
N VAL A 653 14.96 -0.67 -23.06
CA VAL A 653 14.06 0.33 -22.48
C VAL A 653 14.27 0.42 -20.97
N GLY A 654 14.20 1.63 -20.43
CA GLY A 654 14.28 1.88 -19.00
C GLY A 654 14.09 3.35 -18.65
N SER A 655 13.37 3.61 -17.55
CA SER A 655 13.24 4.95 -16.96
C SER A 655 14.60 5.51 -16.53
N SER A 656 14.67 6.77 -16.22
CA SER A 656 15.91 7.39 -15.74
C SER A 656 16.48 6.70 -14.49
N LEU A 657 15.61 6.22 -13.59
CA LEU A 657 16.02 5.43 -12.41
C LEU A 657 16.49 4.03 -12.81
N SER A 658 15.76 3.34 -13.69
CA SER A 658 16.17 2.03 -14.22
C SER A 658 17.52 2.11 -14.94
N GLN A 659 17.78 3.19 -15.69
CA GLN A 659 19.08 3.44 -16.34
C GLN A 659 20.19 3.68 -15.33
N ALA A 660 19.93 4.41 -14.25
CA ALA A 660 20.90 4.62 -13.17
C ALA A 660 21.24 3.32 -12.43
N ILE A 661 20.23 2.49 -12.17
CA ILE A 661 20.41 1.15 -11.59
C ILE A 661 21.22 0.26 -12.55
N LEU A 662 20.91 0.31 -13.85
CA LEU A 662 21.69 -0.42 -14.87
C LEU A 662 23.15 -0.02 -14.90
N PHE A 663 23.47 1.28 -14.79
CA PHE A 663 24.84 1.75 -14.66
C PHE A 663 25.57 1.04 -13.52
N VAL A 664 24.99 1.03 -12.33
CA VAL A 664 25.57 0.40 -11.14
C VAL A 664 25.72 -1.12 -11.35
N ALA A 665 24.72 -1.78 -11.94
CA ALA A 665 24.72 -3.20 -12.21
C ALA A 665 25.84 -3.59 -13.20
N ILE A 666 26.04 -2.84 -14.28
CA ILE A 666 27.14 -3.03 -15.24
C ILE A 666 28.47 -2.83 -14.54
N ALA A 667 28.66 -1.73 -13.81
CA ALA A 667 29.90 -1.44 -13.11
C ALA A 667 30.27 -2.56 -12.12
N ARG A 668 29.32 -2.99 -11.26
CA ARG A 668 29.54 -4.09 -10.31
C ARG A 668 29.89 -5.41 -11.00
N SER A 669 29.22 -5.73 -12.12
CA SER A 669 29.51 -6.95 -12.89
C SER A 669 30.91 -6.95 -13.50
N LEU A 670 31.47 -5.77 -13.77
CA LEU A 670 32.84 -5.58 -14.27
C LEU A 670 33.90 -5.39 -13.15
N GLY A 671 33.53 -5.62 -11.88
CA GLY A 671 34.43 -5.48 -10.75
C GLY A 671 34.68 -4.05 -10.28
N ILE A 672 33.84 -3.11 -10.67
CA ILE A 672 33.92 -1.71 -10.25
C ILE A 672 32.89 -1.48 -9.16
N PRO A 673 33.30 -1.19 -7.90
CA PRO A 673 32.33 -0.84 -6.85
C PRO A 673 31.57 0.42 -7.24
N ALA A 674 30.26 0.35 -7.24
CA ALA A 674 29.38 1.45 -7.65
C ALA A 674 28.10 1.47 -6.81
N ARG A 675 27.48 2.64 -6.74
CA ARG A 675 26.25 2.85 -5.95
C ARG A 675 25.41 4.00 -6.51
N LEU A 676 24.18 4.03 -6.12
CA LEU A 676 23.42 5.28 -6.11
C LEU A 676 23.66 5.98 -4.76
N ARG A 677 24.02 7.26 -4.79
CA ARG A 677 24.21 8.06 -3.58
C ARG A 677 22.87 8.15 -2.84
N LYS A 678 22.86 7.83 -1.54
CA LYS A 678 21.63 7.77 -0.76
C LYS A 678 20.85 9.10 -0.76
N SER A 679 21.55 10.22 -0.70
CA SER A 679 20.95 11.54 -0.59
C SER A 679 20.13 11.97 -1.82
N ASP A 680 20.56 11.66 -3.04
CA ASP A 680 19.94 12.21 -4.28
C ASP A 680 19.89 11.21 -5.45
N LYS A 681 20.21 9.92 -5.20
CA LYS A 681 20.27 8.85 -6.20
C LYS A 681 21.28 9.11 -7.34
N ALA A 682 22.24 10.02 -7.15
CA ALA A 682 23.30 10.24 -8.14
C ALA A 682 24.18 8.99 -8.28
N MET A 683 24.50 8.62 -9.53
CA MET A 683 25.38 7.50 -9.84
C MET A 683 26.82 7.79 -9.41
N GLU A 684 27.42 6.91 -8.63
CA GLU A 684 28.79 7.02 -8.17
C GLU A 684 29.56 5.69 -8.40
N TYR A 685 30.85 5.79 -8.72
CA TYR A 685 31.76 4.64 -8.77
C TYR A 685 33.01 4.91 -7.95
N TRP A 686 33.66 3.84 -7.49
CA TRP A 686 34.89 3.94 -6.71
C TRP A 686 36.10 4.28 -7.60
N ASP A 687 36.68 5.44 -7.38
CA ASP A 687 37.94 5.86 -8.02
C ASP A 687 39.13 5.36 -7.18
N LYS A 688 39.86 4.39 -7.72
CA LYS A 688 41.01 3.76 -7.04
C LYS A 688 42.16 4.76 -6.78
N THR A 689 42.31 5.77 -7.65
CA THR A 689 43.40 6.77 -7.53
C THR A 689 43.10 7.78 -6.43
N ARG A 690 41.81 8.08 -6.20
CA ARG A 690 41.35 9.05 -5.21
C ARG A 690 40.90 8.38 -3.90
N SER A 691 40.79 7.06 -3.88
CA SER A 691 40.26 6.27 -2.75
C SER A 691 38.94 6.79 -2.22
N ARG A 692 38.02 7.14 -3.11
CA ARG A 692 36.64 7.62 -2.79
C ARG A 692 35.66 7.34 -3.92
N PHE A 693 34.36 7.37 -3.58
CA PHE A 693 33.31 7.41 -4.59
C PHE A 693 33.30 8.77 -5.30
N VAL A 694 33.20 8.73 -6.63
CA VAL A 694 33.11 9.94 -7.47
C VAL A 694 31.84 9.89 -8.34
N PRO A 695 31.19 11.02 -8.56
CA PRO A 695 29.98 11.09 -9.39
C PRO A 695 30.30 10.87 -10.88
N VAL A 696 29.34 10.30 -11.60
CA VAL A 696 29.43 9.99 -13.03
C VAL A 696 29.15 11.22 -13.88
N LEU A 697 28.08 11.93 -13.57
CA LEU A 697 27.56 13.04 -14.39
C LEU A 697 27.97 14.44 -13.92
N GLU A 698 28.33 14.57 -12.66
CA GLU A 698 28.74 15.87 -12.12
C GLU A 698 30.21 16.16 -12.51
N GLU A 699 30.49 17.34 -13.03
CA GLU A 699 31.83 17.89 -12.96
C GLU A 699 32.20 17.99 -11.47
N GLU A 700 33.48 17.84 -11.13
CA GLU A 700 33.95 18.08 -9.76
C GLU A 700 33.72 19.54 -9.37
N ARG A 701 32.49 19.82 -8.94
CA ARG A 701 32.15 21.10 -8.34
C ARG A 701 32.69 21.10 -6.92
N GLU A 702 33.34 22.18 -6.55
CA GLU A 702 33.84 22.30 -5.20
C GLU A 702 32.67 22.23 -4.21
N SER A 703 32.84 21.44 -3.15
CA SER A 703 31.80 21.18 -2.16
C SER A 703 31.40 22.47 -1.44
N CYS A 704 30.11 22.69 -1.38
CA CYS A 704 29.49 23.73 -0.56
C CYS A 704 29.12 23.17 0.79
N LYS A 705 28.82 24.05 1.73
CA LYS A 705 28.36 23.68 3.05
C LYS A 705 27.06 24.42 3.40
N ILE A 706 26.14 23.72 4.04
CA ILE A 706 24.95 24.30 4.61
C ILE A 706 25.00 24.05 6.13
N LEU A 707 24.94 25.13 6.89
CA LEU A 707 24.83 25.09 8.34
C LEU A 707 23.38 25.42 8.70
N PHE A 708 22.64 24.42 9.16
CA PHE A 708 21.31 24.58 9.70
C PHE A 708 21.37 24.91 11.18
N ARG A 709 20.57 25.88 11.62
CA ARG A 709 20.31 26.18 13.03
C ARG A 709 18.81 26.06 13.29
N LYS A 710 18.43 25.36 14.33
CA LYS A 710 17.01 25.28 14.72
C LYS A 710 16.65 26.50 15.61
N ASN A 711 15.43 26.99 15.43
CA ASN A 711 14.85 28.10 16.21
C ASN A 711 14.08 27.63 17.45
N THR A 712 14.08 26.35 17.75
CA THR A 712 13.31 25.73 18.84
C THR A 712 14.22 24.92 19.76
N GLU A 713 13.80 24.72 20.99
CA GLU A 713 14.43 23.76 21.93
C GLU A 713 13.99 22.33 21.64
N GLU A 714 12.91 22.14 20.90
CA GLU A 714 12.40 20.82 20.54
C GLU A 714 13.42 19.99 19.73
N SER A 715 13.31 18.66 19.84
CA SER A 715 14.13 17.72 19.08
C SER A 715 13.54 17.54 17.68
N LEU A 716 14.10 18.23 16.69
CA LEU A 716 13.67 18.10 15.32
C LEU A 716 14.21 16.81 14.68
N GLN A 717 13.32 15.89 14.34
CA GLN A 717 13.64 14.65 13.63
C GLN A 717 13.51 14.86 12.12
N TYR A 718 14.57 14.48 11.38
CA TYR A 718 14.56 14.54 9.92
C TYR A 718 13.58 13.51 9.33
N GLY A 719 12.80 13.92 8.33
CA GLY A 719 11.78 13.06 7.72
C GLY A 719 10.46 13.01 8.48
N GLN A 720 10.35 13.73 9.61
CA GLN A 720 9.13 13.92 10.38
C GLN A 720 8.82 15.40 10.59
N HIS A 721 9.76 16.14 11.19
CA HIS A 721 9.57 17.56 11.52
C HIS A 721 10.14 18.50 10.46
N TRP A 722 11.09 18.03 9.66
CA TRP A 722 11.71 18.81 8.60
C TRP A 722 12.43 17.95 7.58
N THR A 723 12.56 18.49 6.36
CA THR A 723 13.38 17.91 5.29
C THR A 723 14.06 19.00 4.46
N VAL A 724 15.04 18.57 3.65
CA VAL A 724 15.70 19.39 2.64
C VAL A 724 15.58 18.68 1.31
N ALA A 725 15.12 19.39 0.29
CA ALA A 725 15.04 18.92 -1.08
C ALA A 725 15.94 19.74 -2.01
N ARG A 726 16.49 19.11 -3.05
CA ARG A 726 17.26 19.78 -4.11
C ARG A 726 16.48 19.76 -5.41
N GLU A 727 16.49 20.85 -6.16
CA GLU A 727 15.91 20.90 -7.50
C GLU A 727 16.79 20.09 -8.48
N ILE A 728 16.21 19.06 -9.09
CA ILE A 728 16.83 18.20 -10.10
C ILE A 728 15.88 18.09 -11.27
N ALA A 729 16.30 18.51 -12.45
CA ALA A 729 15.47 18.54 -13.67
C ALA A 729 14.12 19.27 -13.48
N GLY A 730 14.09 20.29 -12.63
CA GLY A 730 12.92 21.12 -12.37
C GLY A 730 11.99 20.60 -11.27
N GLU A 731 12.25 19.43 -10.69
CA GLU A 731 11.52 18.86 -9.54
C GLU A 731 12.38 18.91 -8.27
N TYR A 732 11.76 19.22 -7.12
CA TYR A 732 12.42 19.12 -5.83
C TYR A 732 12.45 17.66 -5.38
N LYS A 733 13.64 17.11 -5.14
CA LYS A 733 13.84 15.75 -4.60
C LYS A 733 14.44 15.84 -3.21
N THR A 734 13.78 15.25 -2.25
CA THR A 734 14.21 15.20 -0.84
C THR A 734 15.52 14.45 -0.72
N LEU A 735 16.45 15.03 0.01
CA LEU A 735 17.74 14.41 0.34
C LEU A 735 17.55 13.42 1.51
N ASP A 736 18.19 12.25 1.45
CA ASP A 736 18.19 11.33 2.58
C ASP A 736 19.23 11.74 3.64
N LEU A 737 18.79 12.49 4.65
CA LEU A 737 19.59 12.91 5.78
C LEU A 737 19.13 12.27 7.12
N ARG A 738 18.38 11.16 7.08
CA ARG A 738 17.82 10.49 8.26
C ARG A 738 18.85 10.10 9.32
N ASN A 739 20.10 9.90 8.94
CA ASN A 739 21.20 9.60 9.85
C ASN A 739 21.91 10.85 10.40
N GLN A 740 21.45 12.05 10.03
CA GLN A 740 22.00 13.31 10.50
C GLN A 740 21.12 13.88 11.61
N VAL A 741 21.76 14.29 12.70
CA VAL A 741 21.06 14.87 13.85
C VAL A 741 21.67 16.21 14.21
N PHE A 742 20.85 17.10 14.75
CA PHE A 742 21.35 18.36 15.31
C PHE A 742 22.28 18.07 16.51
N CYS A 743 23.49 18.59 16.46
CA CYS A 743 24.39 18.63 17.59
C CYS A 743 24.15 19.94 18.34
N GLN A 744 23.55 19.85 19.53
CA GLN A 744 22.97 21.02 20.23
C GLN A 744 21.91 21.69 19.34
N SER A 745 22.13 22.87 18.78
CA SER A 745 21.19 23.60 17.93
C SER A 745 21.61 23.68 16.48
N SER A 746 22.67 22.97 16.04
CA SER A 746 23.23 23.10 14.69
C SER A 746 23.53 21.77 14.02
N LEU A 747 23.40 21.76 12.68
CA LEU A 747 23.75 20.65 11.80
C LEU A 747 24.45 21.20 10.56
N GLU A 748 25.69 20.77 10.29
CA GLU A 748 26.39 21.12 9.05
C GLU A 748 26.44 19.93 8.09
N ILE A 749 26.03 20.13 6.85
CA ILE A 749 26.11 19.14 5.79
C ILE A 749 26.97 19.64 4.62
N SER A 750 27.57 18.70 3.89
CA SER A 750 28.16 18.98 2.59
C SER A 750 27.09 18.91 1.50
N ALA A 751 27.10 19.89 0.60
CA ALA A 751 26.11 20.02 -0.46
C ALA A 751 26.82 20.38 -1.79
N VAL A 752 26.08 20.31 -2.88
CA VAL A 752 26.53 20.74 -4.21
C VAL A 752 25.83 22.05 -4.59
N PRO A 753 26.39 22.87 -5.48
CA PRO A 753 25.70 24.06 -5.97
C PRO A 753 24.34 23.73 -6.59
N GLY A 754 23.35 24.58 -6.36
CA GLY A 754 21.99 24.36 -6.90
C GLY A 754 20.92 25.05 -6.08
N LYS A 755 19.68 24.80 -6.44
CA LYS A 755 18.49 25.34 -5.78
C LYS A 755 17.94 24.32 -4.79
N TYR A 756 17.58 24.77 -3.60
CA TYR A 756 17.14 23.93 -2.49
C TYR A 756 15.82 24.43 -1.91
N LYS A 757 15.08 23.53 -1.30
CA LYS A 757 13.85 23.82 -0.56
C LYS A 757 13.95 23.14 0.81
N ILE A 758 13.72 23.86 1.90
CA ILE A 758 13.51 23.31 3.22
C ILE A 758 12.01 23.29 3.47
N ILE A 759 11.52 22.21 4.06
CA ILE A 759 10.14 22.07 4.48
C ILE A 759 10.15 21.74 5.98
N THR A 760 9.28 22.39 6.75
CA THR A 760 9.04 22.04 8.15
C THR A 760 7.59 21.66 8.34
N GLU A 761 7.34 20.72 9.26
CA GLU A 761 6.03 20.18 9.56
C GLU A 761 5.86 20.01 11.06
N ASN A 762 4.80 20.60 11.62
CA ASN A 762 4.32 20.32 12.97
C ASN A 762 2.88 19.83 12.89
N ARG A 763 2.72 18.50 12.95
CA ARG A 763 1.41 17.87 12.91
C ARG A 763 0.74 17.91 14.28
N LEU A 764 -0.46 18.44 14.31
CA LEU A 764 -1.29 18.57 15.50
C LEU A 764 -2.08 17.27 15.74
N PRO A 765 -2.53 17.01 16.99
CA PRO A 765 -3.30 15.80 17.34
C PRO A 765 -4.55 15.57 16.50
N ASN A 766 -5.22 16.63 16.04
CA ASN A 766 -6.39 16.54 15.16
C ASN A 766 -6.04 16.23 13.69
N GLY A 767 -4.76 16.12 13.38
CA GLY A 767 -4.24 15.86 12.04
C GLY A 767 -3.94 17.08 11.20
N ASN A 768 -4.30 18.29 11.66
CA ASN A 768 -3.90 19.53 11.00
C ASN A 768 -2.38 19.73 11.08
N ILE A 769 -1.83 20.52 10.17
CA ILE A 769 -0.37 20.77 10.14
C ILE A 769 -0.11 22.27 10.11
N GLN A 770 0.78 22.71 10.98
CA GLN A 770 1.44 24.02 10.89
C GLN A 770 2.77 23.81 10.17
N GLY A 771 2.79 23.95 8.85
CA GLY A 771 3.96 23.78 8.02
C GLY A 771 4.58 25.09 7.59
N ALA A 772 5.81 25.03 7.08
CA ALA A 772 6.45 26.14 6.38
C ALA A 772 7.43 25.63 5.32
N ASP A 773 7.67 26.42 4.28
CA ASP A 773 8.71 26.13 3.29
C ASP A 773 9.61 27.32 3.01
N TYR A 774 10.87 27.04 2.65
CA TYR A 774 11.90 28.02 2.38
C TYR A 774 12.73 27.60 1.16
N VAL A 775 12.84 28.46 0.17
CA VAL A 775 13.61 28.19 -1.06
C VAL A 775 14.85 29.09 -1.09
N PHE A 776 16.00 28.50 -1.43
CA PHE A 776 17.27 29.21 -1.54
C PHE A 776 18.17 28.59 -2.61
N SER A 777 19.11 29.39 -3.07
CA SER A 777 20.18 28.96 -3.99
C SER A 777 21.52 28.88 -3.28
N LEU A 778 22.35 27.91 -3.66
CA LEU A 778 23.68 27.66 -3.12
C LEU A 778 24.70 27.76 -4.27
N LYS A 779 25.71 28.64 -4.13
CA LYS A 779 26.77 28.84 -5.11
C LYS A 779 27.98 27.98 -4.79
N GLU A 780 28.88 27.82 -5.78
CA GLU A 780 30.13 27.07 -5.57
C GLU A 780 30.97 27.70 -4.44
N ARG A 781 31.55 26.83 -3.60
CA ARG A 781 32.37 27.18 -2.42
C ARG A 781 31.61 27.94 -1.32
N GLU A 782 30.33 28.14 -1.45
CA GLU A 782 29.52 28.88 -0.48
C GLU A 782 29.35 28.05 0.79
N ARG A 783 29.46 28.72 1.96
CA ARG A 783 29.00 28.24 3.23
C ARG A 783 27.79 29.09 3.62
N LYS A 784 26.60 28.52 3.53
CA LYS A 784 25.35 29.21 3.82
C LYS A 784 24.83 28.78 5.19
N GLU A 785 24.49 29.76 6.01
CA GLU A 785 23.84 29.53 7.30
C GLU A 785 22.33 29.80 7.15
N ILE A 786 21.49 28.86 7.61
CA ILE A 786 20.03 28.93 7.49
C ILE A 786 19.41 28.58 8.83
N GLU A 787 18.55 29.44 9.33
CA GLU A 787 17.70 29.15 10.47
C GLU A 787 16.51 28.30 9.99
N VAL A 788 16.39 27.08 10.53
CA VAL A 788 15.25 26.17 10.28
C VAL A 788 14.08 26.66 11.11
N TYR A 789 13.13 27.28 10.46
CA TYR A 789 11.95 27.85 11.08
C TYR A 789 10.91 26.75 11.34
N TYR A 790 10.84 26.26 12.58
CA TYR A 790 9.84 25.34 13.05
C TYR A 790 8.74 26.10 13.78
N ARG A 791 7.49 25.86 13.43
CA ARG A 791 6.32 26.52 14.04
C ARG A 791 5.88 25.70 15.25
N GLU A 792 6.20 26.20 16.46
CA GLU A 792 5.76 25.58 17.71
C GLU A 792 4.26 25.82 17.89
N ALA A 793 3.51 24.75 18.18
CA ALA A 793 2.10 24.85 18.51
C ALA A 793 1.91 25.32 19.96
N GLU A 794 1.03 26.28 20.18
CA GLU A 794 0.54 26.61 21.51
C GLU A 794 -0.48 25.55 21.97
N LEU A 795 -0.71 25.40 23.27
CA LEU A 795 -1.65 24.41 23.77
C LEU A 795 -3.07 24.59 23.18
N LYS A 796 -3.50 25.83 23.00
CA LYS A 796 -4.78 26.16 22.36
C LYS A 796 -4.91 25.62 20.95
N ASP A 797 -3.80 25.47 20.20
CA ASP A 797 -3.79 24.96 18.84
C ASP A 797 -3.89 23.42 18.81
N MET A 798 -3.51 22.77 19.91
CA MET A 798 -3.56 21.32 20.09
C MET A 798 -4.92 20.83 20.62
N LEU A 799 -5.66 21.71 21.30
CA LEU A 799 -6.96 21.36 21.87
C LEU A 799 -8.08 21.59 20.86
N GLU A 800 -8.88 20.56 20.64
CA GLU A 800 -10.13 20.65 19.90
C GLU A 800 -11.32 20.45 20.81
N ARG A 801 -12.42 21.11 20.47
CA ARG A 801 -13.64 21.00 21.24
C ARG A 801 -14.69 20.25 20.43
N LEU A 802 -14.70 18.90 20.59
CA LEU A 802 -15.59 18.00 19.88
C LEU A 802 -16.74 17.56 20.80
N LEU A 803 -17.96 17.76 20.35
CA LEU A 803 -19.13 17.29 21.09
C LEU A 803 -19.11 15.76 21.17
N LEU A 804 -19.13 15.23 22.40
CA LEU A 804 -19.20 13.80 22.66
C LEU A 804 -20.64 13.42 23.08
N PRO A 805 -21.13 12.24 22.71
CA PRO A 805 -22.32 11.69 23.33
C PRO A 805 -22.03 11.38 24.81
N ASN A 806 -23.03 11.41 25.64
CA ASN A 806 -22.90 10.96 27.02
C ASN A 806 -22.60 9.45 27.03
N PHE A 807 -21.47 9.08 27.56
CA PHE A 807 -21.08 7.68 27.80
C PHE A 807 -21.27 7.29 29.28
N THR A 808 -21.43 6.01 29.53
CA THR A 808 -21.74 5.48 30.87
C THR A 808 -20.67 4.50 31.30
N LEU A 809 -20.15 4.65 32.50
CA LEU A 809 -19.16 3.78 33.11
C LEU A 809 -19.72 3.15 34.39
N GLU A 810 -19.26 1.94 34.72
CA GLU A 810 -19.72 1.18 35.86
C GLU A 810 -18.70 1.21 37.02
N LYS A 811 -19.14 1.38 38.26
CA LYS A 811 -18.29 1.26 39.45
C LYS A 811 -18.17 -0.18 39.92
N GLU A 812 -17.21 -0.42 40.84
CA GLU A 812 -16.99 -1.71 41.51
C GLU A 812 -18.26 -2.27 42.20
N ASP A 813 -19.17 -1.41 42.62
CA ASP A 813 -20.44 -1.78 43.28
C ASP A 813 -21.61 -2.02 42.28
N GLY A 814 -21.34 -1.94 40.98
CA GLY A 814 -22.34 -2.08 39.90
C GLY A 814 -23.16 -0.81 39.63
N THR A 815 -22.87 0.31 40.29
CA THR A 815 -23.52 1.59 40.04
C THR A 815 -23.04 2.17 38.72
N ARG A 816 -23.94 2.57 37.83
CA ARG A 816 -23.64 3.23 36.57
C ARG A 816 -23.71 4.75 36.69
N GLU A 817 -22.69 5.44 36.23
CA GLU A 817 -22.61 6.90 36.19
C GLU A 817 -22.35 7.36 34.76
N ASN A 818 -23.07 8.36 34.28
CA ASN A 818 -22.82 8.94 32.95
C ASN A 818 -21.74 10.02 33.02
N SER A 819 -21.11 10.30 31.88
CA SER A 819 -19.98 11.24 31.75
C SER A 819 -20.31 12.66 32.23
N LEU A 820 -21.51 13.16 31.96
CA LEU A 820 -21.96 14.48 32.40
C LEU A 820 -22.01 14.56 33.93
N PHE A 821 -22.60 13.53 34.57
CA PHE A 821 -22.67 13.47 36.03
C PHE A 821 -21.27 13.39 36.67
N LEU A 822 -20.35 12.63 36.05
CA LEU A 822 -18.96 12.51 36.50
C LEU A 822 -18.25 13.86 36.49
N LEU A 823 -18.41 14.64 35.43
CA LEU A 823 -17.84 15.97 35.32
C LEU A 823 -18.46 16.96 36.32
N GLN A 824 -19.78 16.91 36.52
CA GLN A 824 -20.49 17.81 37.45
C GLN A 824 -20.18 17.52 38.93
N LYS A 825 -19.94 16.25 39.27
CA LYS A 825 -19.64 15.80 40.65
C LYS A 825 -18.23 16.21 41.12
N THR A 826 -17.30 16.41 40.20
CA THR A 826 -15.90 16.72 40.54
C THR A 826 -15.79 18.09 41.21
N GLU A 827 -15.20 18.15 42.38
CA GLU A 827 -14.95 19.43 43.11
C GLU A 827 -13.81 20.19 42.47
N TYR A 828 -14.02 21.47 42.16
CA TYR A 828 -13.02 22.36 41.59
C TYR A 828 -12.61 23.44 42.57
N PRO A 829 -11.31 23.82 42.66
CA PRO A 829 -10.87 24.96 43.46
C PRO A 829 -11.58 26.23 42.99
N LYS A 830 -12.21 26.97 43.90
CA LYS A 830 -13.07 28.12 43.63
C LYS A 830 -12.40 29.33 42.96
N ASP A 831 -11.08 29.37 42.91
CA ASP A 831 -10.32 30.57 42.57
C ASP A 831 -9.96 30.70 41.06
N ASN A 832 -10.22 29.68 40.21
CA ASN A 832 -9.80 29.68 38.80
C ASN A 832 -10.92 29.58 37.75
N LEU A 833 -12.19 29.77 38.11
CA LEU A 833 -13.34 29.41 37.29
C LEU A 833 -14.01 30.58 36.54
N VAL A 834 -13.33 31.65 36.24
CA VAL A 834 -13.95 32.69 35.38
C VAL A 834 -13.69 32.31 33.92
N GLY A 835 -14.68 31.62 33.30
CA GLY A 835 -14.73 31.39 31.87
C GLY A 835 -14.26 30.02 31.35
N ARG A 836 -13.95 29.04 32.23
CA ARG A 836 -13.53 27.67 31.79
C ARG A 836 -14.55 26.62 32.27
N GLY A 837 -14.82 25.63 31.37
CA GLY A 837 -15.61 24.45 31.68
C GLY A 837 -14.92 23.50 32.66
N LYS A 838 -15.68 22.59 33.26
CA LYS A 838 -15.12 21.55 34.16
C LYS A 838 -14.41 20.48 33.36
N ARG A 839 -13.14 20.20 33.66
CA ARG A 839 -12.27 19.22 32.95
C ARG A 839 -12.03 17.96 33.76
N ALA A 840 -12.07 16.80 33.09
CA ALA A 840 -11.68 15.51 33.65
C ALA A 840 -10.87 14.70 32.65
N ILE A 841 -10.05 13.77 33.14
CA ILE A 841 -9.26 12.83 32.35
C ILE A 841 -9.81 11.44 32.57
N PHE A 842 -10.01 10.69 31.50
CA PHE A 842 -10.36 9.27 31.51
C PHE A 842 -9.20 8.47 30.91
N PHE A 843 -8.73 7.46 31.62
CA PHE A 843 -7.65 6.58 31.22
C PHE A 843 -8.19 5.18 31.02
N TRP A 844 -8.43 4.76 29.80
CA TRP A 844 -8.67 3.33 29.51
C TRP A 844 -7.33 2.63 29.44
N LEU A 845 -7.15 1.67 30.34
CA LEU A 845 -5.86 1.00 30.58
C LEU A 845 -5.99 -0.50 30.38
N GLU A 846 -4.89 -1.13 29.99
CA GLU A 846 -4.68 -2.58 30.03
C GLU A 846 -3.49 -2.89 30.96
N PRO A 847 -3.72 -2.97 32.28
CA PRO A 847 -2.69 -3.24 33.26
C PRO A 847 -1.92 -4.53 32.96
N GLY A 848 -0.59 -4.49 33.03
CA GLY A 848 0.31 -5.58 32.64
C GLY A 848 0.71 -5.56 31.14
N ALA A 849 0.16 -4.65 30.34
CA ALA A 849 0.64 -4.38 29.00
C ALA A 849 1.72 -3.29 29.02
N GLU A 850 2.81 -3.51 28.28
CA GLU A 850 3.99 -2.63 28.27
C GLU A 850 3.66 -1.15 28.06
N PRO A 851 2.81 -0.72 27.09
CA PRO A 851 2.48 0.68 26.91
C PRO A 851 1.72 1.29 28.11
N THR A 852 0.87 0.52 28.77
CA THR A 852 0.18 0.95 30.01
C THR A 852 1.14 1.07 31.17
N GLU A 853 2.12 0.16 31.29
CA GLU A 853 3.15 0.26 32.33
C GLU A 853 4.00 1.53 32.20
N HIS A 854 4.32 1.95 30.98
CA HIS A 854 5.07 3.20 30.75
C HIS A 854 4.34 4.41 31.28
N ILE A 855 3.05 4.62 30.93
CA ILE A 855 2.32 5.79 31.46
C ILE A 855 2.11 5.72 32.97
N LEU A 856 1.90 4.54 33.54
CA LEU A 856 1.77 4.37 34.97
C LEU A 856 3.07 4.72 35.70
N ASN A 857 4.24 4.44 35.13
CA ASN A 857 5.53 4.83 35.65
C ASN A 857 5.73 6.34 35.56
N GLU A 858 5.42 6.99 34.43
CA GLU A 858 5.48 8.46 34.31
C GLU A 858 4.59 9.16 35.38
N ILE A 859 3.39 8.63 35.61
CA ILE A 859 2.51 9.12 36.67
C ILE A 859 3.16 8.99 38.05
N LEU A 860 3.82 7.87 38.36
CA LEU A 860 4.52 7.68 39.64
C LEU A 860 5.74 8.56 39.78
N GLU A 861 6.50 8.78 38.73
CA GLU A 861 7.68 9.68 38.74
C GLU A 861 7.28 11.13 39.06
N GLN A 862 6.10 11.54 38.59
CA GLN A 862 5.54 12.88 38.80
C GLN A 862 4.35 12.90 39.76
N LYS A 863 4.27 11.92 40.68
CA LYS A 863 3.15 11.71 41.61
C LYS A 863 2.70 12.96 42.36
N GLU A 864 3.61 13.86 42.69
CA GLU A 864 3.32 15.10 43.43
C GLU A 864 2.45 16.04 42.60
N ARG A 865 2.76 16.20 41.30
CA ARG A 865 1.95 16.99 40.37
C ARG A 865 0.61 16.31 40.07
N PHE A 866 0.62 15.03 39.79
CA PHE A 866 -0.60 14.26 39.55
C PHE A 866 -1.55 14.20 40.74
N SER A 867 -1.02 14.25 41.98
CA SER A 867 -1.84 14.30 43.18
C SER A 867 -2.72 15.55 43.23
N LEU A 868 -2.29 16.68 42.65
CA LEU A 868 -3.05 17.94 42.61
C LEU A 868 -4.28 17.85 41.74
N ILE A 869 -4.25 16.97 40.75
CA ILE A 869 -5.35 16.76 39.77
C ILE A 869 -6.06 15.41 39.93
N SER A 870 -5.68 14.62 40.93
CA SER A 870 -6.13 13.23 41.09
C SER A 870 -7.64 13.06 41.23
N GLU A 871 -8.36 14.03 41.80
CA GLU A 871 -9.84 14.02 41.85
C GLU A 871 -10.51 14.08 40.47
N ARG A 872 -9.78 14.56 39.46
CA ARG A 872 -10.24 14.68 38.05
C ARG A 872 -9.77 13.51 37.17
N MET A 873 -9.03 12.55 37.73
CA MET A 873 -8.51 11.37 37.03
C MET A 873 -9.43 10.19 37.24
N ASN A 874 -9.83 9.57 36.17
CA ASN A 874 -10.75 8.42 36.14
C ASN A 874 -10.03 7.27 35.40
N PHE A 875 -9.61 6.26 36.17
CA PHE A 875 -9.08 5.03 35.59
C PHE A 875 -10.21 4.13 35.15
N VAL A 876 -10.15 3.65 33.92
CA VAL A 876 -11.17 2.78 33.31
C VAL A 876 -10.51 1.49 32.86
N ILE A 877 -11.00 0.35 33.27
CA ILE A 877 -10.51 -0.99 32.90
C ILE A 877 -11.65 -1.89 32.46
N ARG A 878 -11.34 -2.99 31.81
CA ARG A 878 -12.35 -3.93 31.29
C ARG A 878 -12.60 -5.14 32.19
N ASP A 879 -11.58 -5.68 32.86
CA ASP A 879 -11.70 -6.88 33.71
C ASP A 879 -11.25 -6.59 35.16
N LEU A 880 -12.09 -7.00 36.11
CA LEU A 880 -11.78 -6.99 37.56
C LEU A 880 -10.44 -7.66 37.94
N LYS A 881 -9.94 -8.58 37.12
CA LYS A 881 -8.64 -9.23 37.35
C LYS A 881 -7.48 -8.27 37.16
N GLU A 882 -7.59 -7.31 36.27
CA GLU A 882 -6.57 -6.31 35.94
C GLU A 882 -6.33 -5.33 37.11
N VAL A 883 -7.35 -5.13 37.96
CA VAL A 883 -7.21 -4.33 39.20
C VAL A 883 -6.08 -4.86 40.09
N LYS A 884 -5.74 -6.16 40.00
CA LYS A 884 -4.74 -6.81 40.85
C LYS A 884 -3.31 -6.60 40.35
N ASP A 885 -3.12 -5.97 39.22
CA ASP A 885 -1.79 -5.67 38.71
C ASP A 885 -0.97 -4.85 39.73
N PRO A 886 0.29 -5.26 40.06
CA PRO A 886 1.07 -4.65 41.13
C PRO A 886 1.41 -3.17 40.86
N LEU A 887 1.70 -2.80 39.61
CA LEU A 887 2.06 -1.41 39.27
C LEU A 887 0.82 -0.52 39.33
N PHE A 888 -0.31 -0.99 38.78
CA PHE A 888 -1.58 -0.27 38.86
C PHE A 888 -2.03 -0.06 40.31
N GLN A 889 -1.89 -1.05 41.20
CA GLN A 889 -2.15 -0.92 42.63
C GLN A 889 -1.26 0.14 43.29
N LYS A 890 0.02 0.18 42.92
CA LYS A 890 0.97 1.20 43.44
C LYS A 890 0.56 2.61 43.04
N VAL A 891 0.12 2.81 41.81
CA VAL A 891 -0.42 4.12 41.34
C VAL A 891 -1.67 4.49 42.11
N ARG A 892 -2.63 3.58 42.31
CA ARG A 892 -3.84 3.83 43.10
C ARG A 892 -3.56 4.17 44.55
N GLN A 893 -2.54 3.56 45.14
CA GLN A 893 -2.09 3.91 46.52
C GLN A 893 -1.43 5.27 46.58
N ALA A 894 -0.69 5.67 45.56
CA ALA A 894 -0.05 6.97 45.48
C ALA A 894 -1.09 8.09 45.21
N LEU A 895 -2.14 7.82 44.42
CA LEU A 895 -3.16 8.77 44.01
C LEU A 895 -4.54 8.37 44.57
N THR A 896 -4.72 8.51 45.86
CA THR A 896 -5.90 8.00 46.62
C THR A 896 -7.25 8.62 46.26
N LYS A 897 -7.25 9.73 45.52
CA LYS A 897 -8.47 10.46 45.13
C LYS A 897 -8.94 10.14 43.68
N CYS A 898 -8.16 9.33 42.95
CA CYS A 898 -8.57 8.87 41.61
C CYS A 898 -9.76 7.94 41.70
N ASN A 899 -10.65 8.05 40.71
CA ASN A 899 -11.77 7.15 40.57
C ASN A 899 -11.38 5.91 39.77
N LEU A 900 -12.07 4.78 40.02
CA LEU A 900 -11.97 3.55 39.24
C LEU A 900 -13.34 3.20 38.67
N TYR A 901 -13.36 2.93 37.38
CA TYR A 901 -14.53 2.53 36.61
C TYR A 901 -14.25 1.33 35.73
N PHE A 902 -15.33 0.70 35.25
CA PHE A 902 -15.30 -0.41 34.30
C PHE A 902 -16.08 0.01 33.06
N ASP A 903 -15.46 -0.22 31.89
CA ASP A 903 -16.14 -0.08 30.60
C ASP A 903 -16.71 -1.43 30.17
N THR A 904 -17.98 -1.65 30.47
CA THR A 904 -18.70 -2.89 30.13
C THR A 904 -19.37 -2.84 28.77
N GLU A 905 -19.34 -1.71 28.07
CA GLU A 905 -20.02 -1.45 26.81
C GLU A 905 -19.06 -1.09 25.66
N ASN A 906 -17.73 -1.19 25.86
CA ASN A 906 -16.67 -0.85 24.89
C ASN A 906 -16.80 0.59 24.35
N GLN A 907 -17.07 1.55 25.23
CA GLN A 907 -17.25 2.96 24.90
C GLN A 907 -15.97 3.59 24.32
N ASP A 908 -14.80 3.07 24.73
CA ASP A 908 -13.47 3.54 24.32
C ASP A 908 -13.26 3.53 22.79
N GLU A 909 -13.71 2.49 22.10
CA GLU A 909 -13.54 2.40 20.63
C GLU A 909 -14.31 3.52 19.92
N PHE A 910 -15.53 3.77 20.34
CA PHE A 910 -16.35 4.84 19.78
C PHE A 910 -15.79 6.22 20.10
N LEU A 911 -15.37 6.45 21.34
CA LEU A 911 -14.78 7.73 21.79
C LEU A 911 -13.45 8.01 21.12
N ALA A 912 -12.60 6.99 20.95
CA ALA A 912 -11.33 7.12 20.24
C ALA A 912 -11.54 7.56 18.77
N ARG A 913 -12.46 6.91 18.06
CA ARG A 913 -12.85 7.33 16.70
C ARG A 913 -13.36 8.76 16.65
N ARG A 914 -14.19 9.14 17.61
CA ARG A 914 -14.76 10.50 17.69
C ARG A 914 -13.68 11.55 17.93
N MET A 915 -12.63 11.19 18.62
CA MET A 915 -11.44 12.03 18.90
C MET A 915 -10.33 11.90 17.85
N TYR A 916 -10.57 11.21 16.73
CA TYR A 916 -9.62 11.00 15.63
C TYR A 916 -8.32 10.30 16.04
N VAL A 917 -8.38 9.43 17.05
CA VAL A 917 -7.26 8.58 17.46
C VAL A 917 -7.59 7.11 17.23
N GLU A 918 -6.55 6.25 17.19
CA GLU A 918 -6.69 4.84 16.83
C GLU A 918 -7.48 4.07 17.91
N PRO A 919 -8.61 3.41 17.56
CA PRO A 919 -9.36 2.63 18.52
C PRO A 919 -8.63 1.32 18.87
N GLY A 920 -8.80 0.86 20.11
CA GLY A 920 -8.26 -0.41 20.57
C GLY A 920 -6.76 -0.40 20.91
N SER A 921 -6.09 0.75 20.84
CA SER A 921 -4.71 0.93 21.31
C SER A 921 -4.69 1.53 22.71
N TYR A 922 -4.07 0.83 23.66
CA TYR A 922 -4.01 1.27 25.07
C TYR A 922 -2.59 1.70 25.46
N PRO A 923 -2.46 2.73 26.37
CA PRO A 923 -3.54 3.47 27.04
C PRO A 923 -4.33 4.33 26.07
N PHE A 924 -5.67 4.36 26.17
CA PHE A 924 -6.47 5.39 25.54
C PHE A 924 -6.81 6.44 26.61
N ILE A 925 -6.39 7.68 26.39
CA ILE A 925 -6.52 8.76 27.34
C ILE A 925 -7.35 9.86 26.71
N LEU A 926 -8.46 10.21 27.35
CA LEU A 926 -9.42 11.19 26.89
C LEU A 926 -9.57 12.34 27.88
N PHE A 927 -9.35 13.55 27.43
CA PHE A 927 -9.67 14.77 28.15
C PHE A 927 -11.05 15.27 27.78
N THR A 928 -11.86 15.53 28.79
CA THR A 928 -13.22 16.04 28.59
C THR A 928 -13.42 17.37 29.30
N GLU A 929 -14.31 18.17 28.75
CA GLU A 929 -14.77 19.44 29.31
C GLU A 929 -16.29 19.47 29.33
N GLU A 930 -16.88 19.88 30.47
CA GLU A 930 -18.33 20.14 30.54
C GLU A 930 -18.60 21.61 30.29
N ASP A 931 -19.50 21.93 29.38
CA ASP A 931 -20.03 23.26 29.15
C ASP A 931 -21.53 23.16 28.81
N LYS A 932 -22.36 23.92 29.54
CA LYS A 932 -23.80 23.99 29.28
C LYS A 932 -24.52 22.64 29.24
N GLU A 933 -24.18 21.77 30.17
CA GLU A 933 -24.73 20.41 30.25
C GLU A 933 -24.39 19.51 29.04
N GLN A 934 -23.35 19.85 28.31
CA GLN A 934 -22.80 19.03 27.23
C GLN A 934 -21.35 18.62 27.57
N VAL A 935 -20.96 17.42 27.11
CA VAL A 935 -19.62 16.89 27.25
C VAL A 935 -18.85 17.08 25.95
N TYR A 936 -17.68 17.69 26.05
CA TYR A 936 -16.77 17.86 24.91
C TYR A 936 -15.48 17.09 25.17
N GLY A 937 -15.01 16.39 24.15
CA GLY A 937 -13.62 15.93 24.11
C GLY A 937 -12.72 17.09 23.68
N ILE A 938 -11.66 17.33 24.44
CA ILE A 938 -10.73 18.44 24.15
C ILE A 938 -9.32 17.98 23.75
N TYR A 939 -8.96 16.75 24.09
CA TYR A 939 -7.72 16.12 23.71
C TYR A 939 -7.81 14.61 23.90
N ALA A 940 -7.14 13.83 23.06
CA ALA A 940 -7.06 12.38 23.23
C ALA A 940 -5.71 11.84 22.77
N VAL A 941 -5.27 10.77 23.41
CA VAL A 941 -4.07 9.98 23.04
C VAL A 941 -4.45 8.52 23.02
N SER A 942 -3.98 7.80 22.00
CA SER A 942 -4.13 6.35 21.84
C SER A 942 -2.75 5.73 21.70
N GLY A 943 -2.46 4.72 22.51
CA GLY A 943 -1.13 4.17 22.69
C GLY A 943 -0.25 5.07 23.58
N TYR A 944 0.96 4.61 23.84
CA TYR A 944 1.94 5.35 24.65
C TYR A 944 2.99 6.05 23.79
N GLN A 945 3.28 7.29 24.13
CA GLN A 945 4.40 8.06 23.59
C GLN A 945 5.17 8.68 24.76
N VAL A 946 6.48 8.74 24.65
CA VAL A 946 7.34 9.36 25.68
C VAL A 946 6.94 10.82 25.88
N GLY A 947 6.77 11.24 27.14
CA GLY A 947 6.31 12.59 27.49
C GLY A 947 4.80 12.76 27.56
N THR A 948 4.03 11.68 27.40
CA THR A 948 2.57 11.72 27.56
C THR A 948 2.19 12.29 28.94
N GLY A 949 2.84 11.89 30.02
CA GLY A 949 2.58 12.38 31.37
C GLY A 949 2.75 13.89 31.51
N ASP A 950 3.80 14.47 30.95
CA ASP A 950 4.01 15.92 30.93
C ASP A 950 2.94 16.67 30.15
N MET A 951 2.49 16.14 28.99
CA MET A 951 1.42 16.70 28.21
C MET A 951 0.10 16.70 28.99
N LEU A 952 -0.22 15.61 29.69
CA LEU A 952 -1.43 15.49 30.52
C LEU A 952 -1.45 16.58 31.61
N LEU A 953 -0.34 16.78 32.30
CA LEU A 953 -0.21 17.81 33.33
C LEU A 953 -0.36 19.21 32.73
N ARG A 954 0.30 19.48 31.63
CA ARG A 954 0.22 20.77 30.91
C ARG A 954 -1.23 21.14 30.53
N ILE A 955 -2.01 20.21 30.03
CA ILE A 955 -3.42 20.43 29.66
C ILE A 955 -4.28 20.72 30.90
N MET A 956 -3.95 20.11 32.05
CA MET A 956 -4.72 20.26 33.26
C MET A 956 -4.32 21.47 34.11
N GLU A 957 -3.09 21.94 33.97
CA GLU A 957 -2.57 23.14 34.67
C GLU A 957 -3.02 24.45 34.02
N GLU A 958 -3.29 24.46 32.73
CA GLU A 958 -3.92 25.57 32.01
C GLU A 958 -5.43 25.66 32.22
#